data_71ecc9e3995099aa9e66eda7aa2920d2
#
_entry.id   71ecc9e3995099aa9e66eda7aa2920d2
#
_cell.length_a   1.000
_cell.length_b   1.000
_cell.length_c   1.000
_cell.angle_alpha   90.00
_cell.angle_beta   90.00
_cell.angle_gamma   90.00
#
_symmetry.space_group_name_H-M   'P 1'
#
loop_
_entity.id
_entity.type
_entity.pdbx_description
1 polymer ?
#
loop_
_entity_poly.entity_id
_entity_poly.type
_entity_poly.pdbx_seq_one_letter_code
_entity_poly.pdbx_strand_id
1 'polypeptide(L)'
;MEFLRAVAKTYIPHLEDEKAIDNHIFIFPNRRSLLFFQKYLGQEYHARFGKPLLSPNLQTINDFIIGFGGLKPVSSVKALYTLYESYSDIKGNNVESFDDFVYWGDIILKDFDDIDKYLVNAKQLFTNIKDLKELSDDYSYLSPAQIKAIESFWGSFSAEPHTDKKEVFFSLWKVLERVYDDFRSRLEALGEGYEGMIYRKVAEQLPFLVESKDSVGVGLQSMLNGRRIVFVGLNAPNMCERKIMRYLMEAGRADFYWDYYGKLLTDSENEAGTIIKGCVEEFRSLYPLEGLDGSDVLDASNTGNGIPHRIEVYAVPSGVGQALVASKILEKLPAGDEAIKTCIQLPDENLLMPLLNSVPDKYDKINVTMGYPLVQTSLYPFVNMIASLVRGVKVENEKRCFYYKDVISLLAHPYISGDKSSVICREADEIKNAILQDSLIFVPIDCDFITKVQSVLLKRIFNLPHNAVEVPEYQLSILKELDGSQDSLTREFLYRYAVEIKNLAELGIDMEVRTYFRLLARLTAGLTVSFKGEPLNGLQIMGSLETRAIDFDNLIILSANEGTFPSAKGDNSLIPYNLRVGFALPTYRLHDSISSYHFYRSICRVKNLYMIYDTRKNGLATGEVSRFVKQLKYQFNIDIKTTVVSYAVHGEEGLAKVVEKDDAIMKKLREKRFSASAINDYFICPLKFYIDYILGYKEEDDISADLEADKFGNIYHEVMDAIYD
;
A
#
# COMPACT_ATOMS: atom_id res chain seq x y z
N MET A 1 -15.36 27.23 -9.59
CA MET A 1 -15.43 26.29 -10.75
C MET A 1 -14.43 25.17 -10.50
N GLU A 2 -14.74 23.96 -10.88
CA GLU A 2 -13.79 22.84 -10.76
C GLU A 2 -12.63 23.01 -11.75
N PHE A 3 -11.41 22.71 -11.32
CA PHE A 3 -10.19 22.88 -12.12
C PHE A 3 -10.26 22.14 -13.48
N LEU A 4 -10.61 20.84 -13.47
CA LEU A 4 -10.70 20.06 -14.71
C LEU A 4 -11.78 20.57 -15.66
N ARG A 5 -12.88 21.11 -15.12
CA ARG A 5 -13.94 21.72 -15.92
C ARG A 5 -13.48 23.02 -16.56
N ALA A 6 -12.69 23.84 -15.85
CA ALA A 6 -12.11 25.06 -16.41
C ALA A 6 -11.17 24.74 -17.57
N VAL A 7 -10.30 23.73 -17.43
CA VAL A 7 -9.44 23.26 -18.54
C VAL A 7 -10.28 22.77 -19.72
N ALA A 8 -11.33 21.98 -19.46
CA ALA A 8 -12.23 21.52 -20.49
C ALA A 8 -12.86 22.70 -21.27
N LYS A 9 -13.43 23.70 -20.57
CA LYS A 9 -14.00 24.90 -21.19
C LYS A 9 -13.00 25.65 -22.05
N THR A 10 -11.78 25.83 -21.56
CA THR A 10 -10.69 26.51 -22.28
C THR A 10 -10.39 25.82 -23.61
N TYR A 11 -10.49 24.47 -23.65
CA TYR A 11 -10.17 23.69 -24.85
C TYR A 11 -11.34 23.50 -25.83
N ILE A 12 -12.59 23.66 -25.41
CA ILE A 12 -13.76 23.49 -26.27
C ILE A 12 -13.65 24.27 -27.60
N PRO A 13 -13.21 25.56 -27.64
CA PRO A 13 -13.03 26.29 -28.88
C PRO A 13 -12.01 25.68 -29.86
N HIS A 14 -11.12 24.84 -29.36
CA HIS A 14 -10.05 24.20 -30.13
C HIS A 14 -10.39 22.77 -30.57
N LEU A 15 -11.59 22.27 -30.25
CA LEU A 15 -12.07 20.91 -30.54
C LEU A 15 -13.33 20.91 -31.41
N GLU A 16 -13.40 21.79 -32.42
CA GLU A 16 -14.62 22.03 -33.25
C GLU A 16 -14.97 20.84 -34.14
N ASP A 17 -13.99 20.13 -34.67
CA ASP A 17 -14.16 18.99 -35.57
C ASP A 17 -13.32 17.76 -35.15
N GLU A 18 -13.57 16.61 -35.81
CA GLU A 18 -12.90 15.34 -35.54
C GLU A 18 -11.37 15.44 -35.68
N LYS A 19 -10.90 16.19 -36.69
CA LYS A 19 -9.46 16.36 -36.92
C LYS A 19 -8.82 17.18 -35.83
N ALA A 20 -9.49 18.21 -35.35
CA ALA A 20 -9.02 19.00 -34.19
C ALA A 20 -8.99 18.16 -32.91
N ILE A 21 -9.99 17.29 -32.71
CA ILE A 21 -10.04 16.37 -31.58
C ILE A 21 -8.85 15.39 -31.61
N ASP A 22 -8.58 14.75 -32.76
CA ASP A 22 -7.48 13.81 -32.95
C ASP A 22 -6.10 14.46 -32.81
N ASN A 23 -6.01 15.77 -33.01
CA ASN A 23 -4.77 16.52 -32.87
C ASN A 23 -4.41 16.88 -31.43
N HIS A 24 -5.21 16.48 -30.44
CA HIS A 24 -4.93 16.75 -29.03
C HIS A 24 -4.76 15.45 -28.22
N ILE A 25 -3.72 15.41 -27.39
CA ILE A 25 -3.47 14.36 -26.40
C ILE A 25 -3.46 15.03 -25.05
N PHE A 26 -4.33 14.61 -24.14
CA PHE A 26 -4.37 15.13 -22.78
C PHE A 26 -3.72 14.15 -21.80
N ILE A 27 -2.80 14.65 -20.99
CA ILE A 27 -1.99 13.86 -20.05
C ILE A 27 -2.36 14.23 -18.61
N PHE A 28 -2.66 13.20 -17.82
CA PHE A 28 -3.14 13.34 -16.44
C PHE A 28 -2.23 12.61 -15.43
N PRO A 29 -2.26 12.99 -14.14
CA PRO A 29 -1.50 12.31 -13.10
C PRO A 29 -2.02 10.90 -12.77
N ASN A 30 -3.31 10.63 -12.99
CA ASN A 30 -3.95 9.34 -12.75
C ASN A 30 -5.20 9.12 -13.61
N ARG A 31 -5.68 7.87 -13.66
CA ARG A 31 -6.86 7.50 -14.46
C ARG A 31 -8.16 8.16 -13.97
N ARG A 32 -8.26 8.50 -12.70
CA ARG A 32 -9.48 9.09 -12.15
C ARG A 32 -9.69 10.52 -12.62
N SER A 33 -8.66 11.35 -12.55
CA SER A 33 -8.70 12.72 -13.09
C SER A 33 -9.02 12.75 -14.60
N LEU A 34 -8.49 11.77 -15.33
CA LEU A 34 -8.80 11.57 -16.75
C LEU A 34 -10.31 11.33 -16.97
N LEU A 35 -10.93 10.43 -16.20
CA LEU A 35 -12.37 10.13 -16.31
C LEU A 35 -13.25 11.34 -15.96
N PHE A 36 -12.92 12.09 -14.92
CA PHE A 36 -13.63 13.31 -14.57
C PHE A 36 -13.50 14.38 -15.66
N PHE A 37 -12.29 14.54 -16.21
CA PHE A 37 -12.07 15.46 -17.32
C PHE A 37 -12.89 15.06 -18.53
N GLN A 38 -12.90 13.77 -18.91
CA GLN A 38 -13.71 13.25 -20.02
C GLN A 38 -15.19 13.58 -19.85
N LYS A 39 -15.73 13.41 -18.62
CA LYS A 39 -17.11 13.78 -18.29
C LYS A 39 -17.35 15.28 -18.50
N TYR A 40 -16.50 16.13 -17.95
CA TYR A 40 -16.66 17.58 -18.07
C TYR A 40 -16.51 18.05 -19.53
N LEU A 41 -15.52 17.52 -20.23
CA LEU A 41 -15.30 17.84 -21.63
C LEU A 41 -16.52 17.46 -22.49
N GLY A 42 -17.10 16.29 -22.28
CA GLY A 42 -18.33 15.85 -22.97
C GLY A 42 -19.53 16.74 -22.65
N GLN A 43 -19.71 17.14 -21.38
CA GLN A 43 -20.80 18.05 -20.98
C GLN A 43 -20.65 19.46 -21.61
N GLU A 44 -19.47 20.04 -21.54
CA GLU A 44 -19.21 21.38 -22.08
C GLU A 44 -19.28 21.39 -23.62
N TYR A 45 -18.80 20.31 -24.27
CA TYR A 45 -18.89 20.14 -25.72
C TYR A 45 -20.35 20.04 -26.17
N HIS A 46 -21.16 19.20 -25.49
CA HIS A 46 -22.58 19.08 -25.80
C HIS A 46 -23.33 20.41 -25.55
N ALA A 47 -23.02 21.11 -24.49
CA ALA A 47 -23.60 22.41 -24.19
C ALA A 47 -23.33 23.47 -25.30
N ARG A 48 -22.15 23.41 -25.94
CA ARG A 48 -21.73 24.36 -26.97
C ARG A 48 -22.22 23.96 -28.38
N PHE A 49 -22.11 22.68 -28.73
CA PHE A 49 -22.32 22.21 -30.10
C PHE A 49 -23.60 21.38 -30.30
N GLY A 50 -24.30 21.00 -29.23
CA GLY A 50 -25.54 20.20 -29.27
C GLY A 50 -25.37 18.77 -29.76
N LYS A 51 -24.13 18.27 -29.86
CA LYS A 51 -23.80 16.93 -30.34
C LYS A 51 -22.85 16.21 -29.37
N PRO A 52 -22.80 14.85 -29.37
CA PRO A 52 -21.86 14.10 -28.56
C PRO A 52 -20.41 14.33 -29.05
N LEU A 53 -19.45 14.27 -28.10
CA LEU A 53 -18.03 14.35 -28.38
C LEU A 53 -17.44 12.96 -28.59
N LEU A 54 -16.71 12.76 -29.69
CA LEU A 54 -15.75 11.66 -29.79
C LEU A 54 -14.61 11.95 -28.82
N SER A 55 -14.27 10.98 -27.96
CA SER A 55 -13.25 11.20 -26.94
C SER A 55 -11.88 11.46 -27.58
N PRO A 56 -11.19 12.56 -27.22
CA PRO A 56 -9.80 12.74 -27.60
C PRO A 56 -8.91 11.67 -26.97
N ASN A 57 -7.64 11.64 -27.37
CA ASN A 57 -6.67 10.74 -26.74
C ASN A 57 -6.35 11.24 -25.33
N LEU A 58 -6.72 10.42 -24.32
CA LEU A 58 -6.54 10.70 -22.91
C LEU A 58 -5.61 9.63 -22.31
N GLN A 59 -4.52 10.04 -21.66
CA GLN A 59 -3.52 9.13 -21.10
C GLN A 59 -3.06 9.59 -19.73
N THR A 60 -2.52 8.66 -18.93
CA THR A 60 -1.72 9.05 -17.76
C THR A 60 -0.30 9.37 -18.18
N ILE A 61 0.43 10.14 -17.38
CA ILE A 61 1.84 10.47 -17.65
C ILE A 61 2.69 9.21 -17.76
N ASN A 62 2.43 8.21 -16.93
CA ASN A 62 3.14 6.94 -16.95
C ASN A 62 2.85 6.14 -18.23
N ASP A 63 1.58 5.99 -18.61
CA ASP A 63 1.20 5.30 -19.86
C ASP A 63 1.82 6.00 -21.09
N PHE A 64 1.84 7.35 -21.08
CA PHE A 64 2.43 8.17 -22.12
C PHE A 64 3.94 7.90 -22.27
N ILE A 65 4.72 7.96 -21.18
CA ILE A 65 6.18 7.77 -21.23
C ILE A 65 6.53 6.32 -21.57
N ILE A 66 5.89 5.34 -20.93
CA ILE A 66 6.14 3.91 -21.19
C ILE A 66 5.84 3.58 -22.67
N GLY A 67 4.79 4.17 -23.25
CA GLY A 67 4.46 3.99 -24.67
C GLY A 67 5.59 4.39 -25.63
N PHE A 68 6.48 5.29 -25.22
CA PHE A 68 7.66 5.70 -26.00
C PHE A 68 8.92 4.88 -25.73
N GLY A 69 9.00 4.22 -24.57
CA GLY A 69 10.26 3.62 -24.07
C GLY A 69 10.77 2.43 -24.89
N GLY A 70 9.89 1.75 -25.63
CA GLY A 70 10.24 0.54 -26.37
C GLY A 70 10.68 -0.64 -25.49
N LEU A 71 10.63 -0.50 -24.18
CA LEU A 71 10.92 -1.53 -23.18
C LEU A 71 9.63 -1.89 -22.44
N LYS A 72 9.51 -3.16 -22.08
CA LYS A 72 8.40 -3.63 -21.23
C LYS A 72 8.75 -3.43 -19.75
N PRO A 73 7.81 -2.99 -18.91
CA PRO A 73 8.04 -2.94 -17.47
C PRO A 73 8.39 -4.34 -16.91
N VAL A 74 9.52 -4.44 -16.22
CA VAL A 74 9.96 -5.67 -15.55
C VAL A 74 9.24 -5.85 -14.22
N SER A 75 8.92 -7.10 -13.83
CA SER A 75 8.35 -7.36 -12.50
C SER A 75 9.38 -7.11 -11.40
N SER A 76 8.92 -6.68 -10.21
CA SER A 76 9.81 -6.31 -9.09
C SER A 76 10.72 -7.45 -8.64
N VAL A 77 10.24 -8.70 -8.64
CA VAL A 77 11.03 -9.86 -8.24
C VAL A 77 12.05 -10.23 -9.31
N LYS A 78 11.67 -10.17 -10.59
CA LYS A 78 12.61 -10.40 -11.71
C LYS A 78 13.71 -9.34 -11.72
N ALA A 79 13.35 -8.07 -11.52
CA ALA A 79 14.33 -6.99 -11.40
C ALA A 79 15.32 -7.24 -10.25
N LEU A 80 14.79 -7.65 -9.08
CA LEU A 80 15.61 -7.96 -7.90
C LEU A 80 16.57 -9.12 -8.16
N TYR A 81 16.11 -10.17 -8.84
CA TYR A 81 16.97 -11.31 -9.17
C TYR A 81 18.02 -10.97 -10.22
N THR A 82 17.65 -10.25 -11.29
CA THR A 82 18.62 -9.76 -12.29
C THR A 82 19.67 -8.83 -11.67
N LEU A 83 19.26 -8.00 -10.69
CA LEU A 83 20.19 -7.18 -9.92
C LEU A 83 21.16 -8.04 -9.09
N TYR A 84 20.65 -9.12 -8.47
CA TYR A 84 21.50 -10.06 -7.74
C TYR A 84 22.50 -10.77 -8.65
N GLU A 85 22.10 -11.21 -9.85
CA GLU A 85 23.01 -11.79 -10.83
C GLU A 85 24.12 -10.81 -11.21
N SER A 86 23.77 -9.56 -11.53
CA SER A 86 24.76 -8.51 -11.82
C SER A 86 25.71 -8.27 -10.64
N TYR A 87 25.18 -8.22 -9.43
CA TYR A 87 25.98 -8.04 -8.22
C TYR A 87 26.91 -9.23 -7.97
N SER A 88 26.40 -10.45 -8.12
CA SER A 88 27.15 -11.70 -7.92
C SER A 88 28.33 -11.80 -8.88
N ASP A 89 28.08 -11.55 -10.16
CA ASP A 89 29.10 -11.64 -11.20
C ASP A 89 30.21 -10.60 -11.01
N ILE A 90 29.86 -9.40 -10.57
CA ILE A 90 30.84 -8.31 -10.38
C ILE A 90 31.62 -8.46 -9.07
N LYS A 91 30.99 -8.92 -7.99
CA LYS A 91 31.65 -9.12 -6.70
C LYS A 91 32.55 -10.36 -6.71
N GLY A 92 32.19 -11.41 -7.43
CA GLY A 92 32.94 -12.64 -7.56
C GLY A 92 32.99 -13.47 -6.27
N ASN A 93 34.17 -13.85 -5.79
CA ASN A 93 34.35 -14.65 -4.59
C ASN A 93 33.85 -13.90 -3.34
N ASN A 94 33.16 -14.57 -2.43
CA ASN A 94 32.52 -14.03 -1.24
C ASN A 94 31.24 -13.23 -1.48
N VAL A 95 30.40 -13.69 -2.39
CA VAL A 95 29.04 -13.15 -2.57
C VAL A 95 28.10 -13.76 -1.53
N GLU A 96 27.27 -12.93 -0.94
CA GLU A 96 26.17 -13.35 -0.09
C GLU A 96 25.15 -14.16 -0.91
N SER A 97 24.39 -15.05 -0.23
CA SER A 97 23.29 -15.78 -0.86
C SER A 97 22.21 -14.81 -1.38
N PHE A 98 21.41 -15.25 -2.33
CA PHE A 98 20.24 -14.48 -2.74
C PHE A 98 19.30 -14.19 -1.56
N ASP A 99 19.20 -15.14 -0.65
CA ASP A 99 18.39 -15.03 0.57
C ASP A 99 18.78 -13.85 1.46
N ASP A 100 20.07 -13.58 1.60
CA ASP A 100 20.61 -12.44 2.33
C ASP A 100 20.50 -11.15 1.52
N PHE A 101 20.75 -11.22 0.20
CA PHE A 101 20.71 -10.08 -0.70
C PHE A 101 19.32 -9.42 -0.76
N VAL A 102 18.25 -10.18 -0.72
CA VAL A 102 16.87 -9.67 -0.82
C VAL A 102 16.57 -8.58 0.23
N TYR A 103 17.26 -8.56 1.38
CA TYR A 103 17.03 -7.55 2.42
C TYR A 103 17.39 -6.14 2.00
N TRP A 104 18.45 -5.99 1.21
CA TRP A 104 18.97 -4.69 0.81
C TRP A 104 18.93 -4.45 -0.71
N GLY A 105 18.73 -5.50 -1.50
CA GLY A 105 18.57 -5.39 -2.95
C GLY A 105 17.43 -4.47 -3.37
N ASP A 106 16.32 -4.46 -2.62
CA ASP A 106 15.19 -3.55 -2.84
C ASP A 106 15.55 -2.09 -2.62
N ILE A 107 16.43 -1.81 -1.68
CA ILE A 107 16.91 -0.45 -1.42
C ILE A 107 17.74 0.03 -2.60
N ILE A 108 18.59 -0.85 -3.15
CA ILE A 108 19.38 -0.53 -4.35
C ILE A 108 18.48 -0.29 -5.57
N LEU A 109 17.49 -1.15 -5.79
CA LEU A 109 16.53 -0.96 -6.90
C LEU A 109 15.85 0.41 -6.82
N LYS A 110 15.42 0.82 -5.63
CA LYS A 110 14.82 2.14 -5.41
C LYS A 110 15.83 3.26 -5.67
N ASP A 111 17.07 3.12 -5.20
CA ASP A 111 18.10 4.11 -5.42
C ASP A 111 18.48 4.23 -6.91
N PHE A 112 18.52 3.11 -7.64
CA PHE A 112 18.75 3.13 -9.09
C PHE A 112 17.59 3.75 -9.86
N ASP A 113 16.35 3.51 -9.43
CA ASP A 113 15.16 4.16 -9.98
C ASP A 113 15.18 5.68 -9.77
N ASP A 114 15.57 6.14 -8.57
CA ASP A 114 15.77 7.57 -8.27
C ASP A 114 16.90 8.17 -9.13
N ILE A 115 18.06 7.50 -9.25
CA ILE A 115 19.18 7.95 -10.09
C ILE A 115 18.71 8.19 -11.52
N ASP A 116 17.93 7.27 -12.07
CA ASP A 116 17.44 7.37 -13.43
C ASP A 116 16.36 8.44 -13.60
N LYS A 117 15.35 8.48 -12.74
CA LYS A 117 14.27 9.48 -12.77
C LYS A 117 14.78 10.92 -12.63
N TYR A 118 15.87 11.09 -11.87
CA TYR A 118 16.48 12.40 -11.66
C TYR A 118 17.67 12.69 -12.58
N LEU A 119 17.94 11.83 -13.56
CA LEU A 119 19.01 11.98 -14.56
C LEU A 119 20.40 12.15 -13.93
N VAL A 120 20.63 11.58 -12.75
CA VAL A 120 21.91 11.66 -12.07
C VAL A 120 22.95 10.77 -12.78
N ASN A 121 24.17 11.25 -12.89
CA ASN A 121 25.28 10.46 -13.40
C ASN A 121 25.77 9.51 -12.31
N ALA A 122 25.54 8.21 -12.48
CA ALA A 122 25.90 7.19 -11.50
C ALA A 122 27.39 7.16 -11.20
N LYS A 123 28.25 7.35 -12.21
CA LYS A 123 29.70 7.41 -12.05
C LYS A 123 30.12 8.55 -11.12
N GLN A 124 29.55 9.75 -11.33
CA GLN A 124 29.86 10.91 -10.49
C GLN A 124 29.36 10.71 -9.05
N LEU A 125 28.16 10.11 -8.89
CA LEU A 125 27.58 9.84 -7.57
C LEU A 125 28.40 8.84 -6.76
N PHE A 126 28.86 7.75 -7.40
CA PHE A 126 29.59 6.67 -6.75
C PHE A 126 31.12 6.93 -6.66
N THR A 127 31.59 8.07 -7.15
CA THR A 127 33.01 8.47 -7.05
C THR A 127 33.45 8.51 -5.56
N ASN A 128 34.58 7.88 -5.28
CA ASN A 128 35.16 7.83 -3.94
C ASN A 128 36.17 8.99 -3.76
N ILE A 129 36.31 9.53 -2.53
CA ILE A 129 37.30 10.56 -2.18
C ILE A 129 38.76 10.09 -2.46
N LYS A 130 39.06 8.78 -2.34
CA LYS A 130 40.35 8.27 -2.74
C LYS A 130 40.60 8.46 -4.23
N ASP A 131 39.60 8.15 -5.04
CA ASP A 131 39.66 8.34 -6.49
C ASP A 131 39.75 9.83 -6.81
N LEU A 132 39.07 10.69 -6.03
CA LEU A 132 39.22 12.15 -6.14
C LEU A 132 40.64 12.65 -5.80
N LYS A 133 41.36 12.02 -4.87
CA LYS A 133 42.75 12.38 -4.52
C LYS A 133 43.76 11.79 -5.47
N GLU A 134 43.45 10.64 -6.08
CA GLU A 134 44.35 9.96 -7.05
C GLU A 134 44.17 10.51 -8.48
N LEU A 135 42.98 10.99 -8.83
CA LEU A 135 42.68 11.72 -10.07
C LEU A 135 43.08 13.20 -9.93
N SER A 136 44.31 13.46 -9.57
CA SER A 136 44.84 14.83 -9.53
C SER A 136 44.56 15.51 -10.86
N ASP A 137 43.89 16.63 -10.82
CA ASP A 137 43.85 17.77 -11.73
C ASP A 137 42.60 18.05 -12.56
N ASP A 138 41.56 17.21 -12.66
CA ASP A 138 40.35 17.64 -13.41
C ASP A 138 39.01 17.20 -12.82
N TYR A 139 38.54 17.93 -11.81
CA TYR A 139 37.16 17.82 -11.30
C TYR A 139 36.15 18.67 -12.08
N SER A 140 36.50 19.14 -13.25
CA SER A 140 35.67 20.04 -14.06
C SER A 140 34.26 19.47 -14.38
N TYR A 141 34.11 18.14 -14.28
CA TYR A 141 32.84 17.45 -14.50
C TYR A 141 31.89 17.42 -13.28
N LEU A 142 32.37 17.77 -12.07
CA LEU A 142 31.56 17.86 -10.85
C LEU A 142 31.25 19.33 -10.52
N SER A 143 30.00 19.60 -10.15
CA SER A 143 29.65 20.92 -9.64
C SER A 143 30.24 21.15 -8.24
N PRO A 144 30.50 22.39 -7.83
CA PRO A 144 30.98 22.70 -6.48
C PRO A 144 30.11 22.13 -5.37
N ALA A 145 28.78 22.05 -5.59
CA ALA A 145 27.82 21.45 -4.64
C ALA A 145 28.01 19.92 -4.52
N GLN A 146 28.28 19.24 -5.62
CA GLN A 146 28.55 17.80 -5.64
C GLN A 146 29.87 17.48 -4.95
N ILE A 147 30.95 18.22 -5.25
CA ILE A 147 32.24 18.06 -4.57
C ILE A 147 32.07 18.22 -3.07
N LYS A 148 31.42 19.31 -2.63
CA LYS A 148 31.18 19.57 -1.21
C LYS A 148 30.34 18.47 -0.54
N ALA A 149 29.34 17.92 -1.23
CA ALA A 149 28.52 16.84 -0.71
C ALA A 149 29.34 15.55 -0.52
N ILE A 150 30.18 15.18 -1.51
CA ILE A 150 31.06 14.03 -1.45
C ILE A 150 32.10 14.21 -0.32
N GLU A 151 32.75 15.34 -0.24
CA GLU A 151 33.72 15.66 0.83
C GLU A 151 33.09 15.64 2.22
N SER A 152 31.90 16.21 2.38
CA SER A 152 31.16 16.21 3.64
C SER A 152 30.79 14.80 4.09
N PHE A 153 30.31 13.97 3.16
CA PHE A 153 29.98 12.58 3.47
C PHE A 153 31.22 11.78 3.91
N TRP A 154 32.27 11.78 3.09
CA TRP A 154 33.48 11.01 3.38
C TRP A 154 34.25 11.58 4.57
N GLY A 155 34.24 12.88 4.78
CA GLY A 155 34.86 13.51 5.94
C GLY A 155 34.19 13.09 7.26
N SER A 156 32.88 13.09 7.33
CA SER A 156 32.13 12.63 8.48
C SER A 156 32.27 11.12 8.70
N PHE A 157 32.25 10.34 7.62
CA PHE A 157 32.35 8.88 7.67
C PHE A 157 33.73 8.37 8.10
N SER A 158 34.80 9.07 7.74
CA SER A 158 36.17 8.71 8.11
C SER A 158 36.51 9.05 9.56
N ALA A 159 35.79 9.98 10.20
CA ALA A 159 36.05 10.46 11.56
C ALA A 159 35.61 9.47 12.66
N GLU A 160 34.74 8.49 12.36
CA GLU A 160 34.26 7.51 13.33
C GLU A 160 35.11 6.22 13.32
N PRO A 161 35.14 5.43 14.44
CA PRO A 161 35.92 4.19 14.51
C PRO A 161 35.49 3.15 13.45
N HIS A 162 36.45 2.40 12.94
CA HIS A 162 36.19 1.28 12.01
C HIS A 162 35.34 0.20 12.68
N THR A 163 34.21 -0.13 12.05
CA THR A 163 33.33 -1.26 12.45
C THR A 163 33.13 -2.16 11.23
N ASP A 164 32.90 -3.47 11.49
CA ASP A 164 32.62 -4.46 10.43
C ASP A 164 31.56 -4.00 9.43
N LYS A 165 30.53 -3.27 9.92
CA LYS A 165 29.46 -2.73 9.09
C LYS A 165 29.94 -1.67 8.09
N LYS A 166 30.96 -0.88 8.45
CA LYS A 166 31.55 0.12 7.54
C LYS A 166 32.33 -0.55 6.41
N GLU A 167 33.05 -1.62 6.70
CA GLU A 167 33.80 -2.35 5.66
C GLU A 167 32.85 -3.00 4.64
N VAL A 168 31.75 -3.57 5.12
CA VAL A 168 30.69 -4.11 4.24
C VAL A 168 30.11 -3.01 3.35
N PHE A 169 29.76 -1.85 3.93
CA PHE A 169 29.25 -0.70 3.16
C PHE A 169 30.26 -0.22 2.10
N PHE A 170 31.53 -0.08 2.45
CA PHE A 170 32.57 0.31 1.49
C PHE A 170 32.74 -0.70 0.36
N SER A 171 32.73 -1.99 0.69
CA SER A 171 32.88 -3.03 -0.30
C SER A 171 31.74 -3.02 -1.31
N LEU A 172 30.51 -2.76 -0.84
CA LEU A 172 29.33 -2.60 -1.67
C LEU A 172 29.41 -1.33 -2.52
N TRP A 173 29.71 -0.17 -1.90
CA TRP A 173 29.76 1.11 -2.59
C TRP A 173 30.70 1.11 -3.80
N LYS A 174 31.85 0.44 -3.69
CA LYS A 174 32.85 0.32 -4.76
C LYS A 174 32.36 -0.42 -6.00
N VAL A 175 31.38 -1.28 -5.87
CA VAL A 175 30.86 -2.08 -6.99
C VAL A 175 29.58 -1.53 -7.58
N LEU A 176 28.88 -0.60 -6.88
CA LEU A 176 27.55 -0.13 -7.27
C LEU A 176 27.49 0.50 -8.66
N GLU A 177 28.50 1.26 -9.08
CA GLU A 177 28.56 1.83 -10.44
C GLU A 177 28.52 0.72 -11.50
N ARG A 178 29.40 -0.28 -11.36
CA ARG A 178 29.48 -1.40 -12.32
C ARG A 178 28.22 -2.26 -12.28
N VAL A 179 27.66 -2.48 -11.09
CA VAL A 179 26.40 -3.22 -10.92
C VAL A 179 25.26 -2.47 -11.61
N TYR A 180 25.19 -1.15 -11.46
CA TYR A 180 24.18 -0.32 -12.12
C TYR A 180 24.25 -0.44 -13.65
N ASP A 181 25.45 -0.35 -14.22
CA ASP A 181 25.64 -0.41 -15.68
C ASP A 181 25.35 -1.82 -16.22
N ASP A 182 25.83 -2.87 -15.57
CA ASP A 182 25.59 -4.26 -15.96
C ASP A 182 24.12 -4.64 -15.83
N PHE A 183 23.47 -4.28 -14.72
CA PHE A 183 22.06 -4.53 -14.47
C PHE A 183 21.17 -3.92 -15.58
N ARG A 184 21.41 -2.65 -15.93
CA ARG A 184 20.67 -1.98 -17.01
C ARG A 184 20.90 -2.66 -18.35
N SER A 185 22.14 -3.04 -18.65
CA SER A 185 22.50 -3.74 -19.89
C SER A 185 21.80 -5.09 -20.01
N ARG A 186 21.70 -5.86 -18.93
CA ARG A 186 20.96 -7.14 -18.89
C ARG A 186 19.48 -6.94 -19.14
N LEU A 187 18.85 -5.98 -18.47
CA LEU A 187 17.43 -5.69 -18.68
C LEU A 187 17.17 -5.20 -20.11
N GLU A 188 18.02 -4.35 -20.65
CA GLU A 188 17.85 -3.87 -22.03
C GLU A 188 18.01 -5.01 -23.07
N ALA A 189 18.92 -5.95 -22.84
CA ALA A 189 19.06 -7.16 -23.67
C ALA A 189 17.81 -8.05 -23.64
N LEU A 190 17.06 -8.05 -22.51
CA LEU A 190 15.78 -8.75 -22.38
C LEU A 190 14.61 -7.95 -22.99
N GLY A 191 14.82 -6.72 -23.45
CA GLY A 191 13.73 -5.82 -23.89
C GLY A 191 12.85 -5.32 -22.73
N GLU A 192 13.36 -5.35 -21.51
CA GLU A 192 12.66 -4.97 -20.29
C GLU A 192 13.38 -3.81 -19.58
N GLY A 193 12.68 -3.13 -18.67
CA GLY A 193 13.26 -2.08 -17.83
C GLY A 193 12.40 -1.77 -16.61
N TYR A 194 13.02 -1.29 -15.53
CA TYR A 194 12.28 -0.68 -14.42
C TYR A 194 11.85 0.75 -14.81
N GLU A 195 10.95 1.32 -14.07
CA GLU A 195 10.28 2.57 -14.44
C GLU A 195 11.28 3.71 -14.71
N GLY A 196 12.21 3.98 -13.80
CA GLY A 196 13.23 5.03 -13.96
C GLY A 196 14.12 4.83 -15.20
N MET A 197 14.52 3.59 -15.49
CA MET A 197 15.30 3.25 -16.67
C MET A 197 14.54 3.59 -17.96
N ILE A 198 13.23 3.27 -18.03
CA ILE A 198 12.38 3.59 -19.17
C ILE A 198 12.24 5.11 -19.31
N TYR A 199 11.97 5.81 -18.21
CA TYR A 199 11.83 7.27 -18.15
C TYR A 199 13.10 7.98 -18.64
N ARG A 200 14.28 7.54 -18.15
CA ARG A 200 15.56 8.07 -18.57
C ARG A 200 15.82 7.85 -20.06
N LYS A 201 15.57 6.64 -20.54
CA LYS A 201 15.72 6.30 -21.96
C LYS A 201 14.89 7.22 -22.83
N VAL A 202 13.63 7.43 -22.49
CA VAL A 202 12.75 8.35 -23.21
C VAL A 202 13.26 9.78 -23.13
N ALA A 203 13.61 10.27 -21.93
CA ALA A 203 14.08 11.64 -21.74
C ALA A 203 15.39 11.97 -22.48
N GLU A 204 16.29 10.99 -22.64
CA GLU A 204 17.54 11.16 -23.34
C GLU A 204 17.42 10.95 -24.84
N GLN A 205 16.55 10.04 -25.29
CA GLN A 205 16.47 9.60 -26.67
C GLN A 205 15.30 10.21 -27.44
N LEU A 206 14.33 10.86 -26.78
CA LEU A 206 13.14 11.40 -27.45
C LEU A 206 13.45 12.25 -28.71
N PRO A 207 14.44 13.15 -28.74
CA PRO A 207 14.81 13.90 -29.92
C PRO A 207 15.22 13.00 -31.10
N PHE A 208 16.01 11.97 -30.82
CA PHE A 208 16.51 11.01 -31.81
C PHE A 208 15.41 10.03 -32.26
N LEU A 209 14.56 9.59 -31.32
CA LEU A 209 13.44 8.69 -31.61
C LEU A 209 12.43 9.34 -32.54
N VAL A 210 12.19 10.64 -32.42
CA VAL A 210 11.31 11.39 -33.32
C VAL A 210 11.88 11.51 -34.72
N GLU A 211 13.21 11.54 -34.88
CA GLU A 211 13.92 11.64 -36.17
C GLU A 211 14.22 10.28 -36.80
N SER A 212 14.12 9.19 -36.05
CA SER A 212 14.41 7.83 -36.51
C SER A 212 13.43 7.35 -37.57
N LYS A 213 13.95 6.61 -38.57
CA LYS A 213 13.18 5.99 -39.66
C LYS A 213 12.81 4.52 -39.40
N ASP A 214 13.15 3.99 -38.21
CA ASP A 214 12.74 2.66 -37.81
C ASP A 214 11.23 2.60 -37.47
N SER A 215 10.69 1.40 -37.23
CA SER A 215 9.28 1.20 -36.94
C SER A 215 8.81 1.93 -35.66
N VAL A 216 9.71 2.10 -34.68
CA VAL A 216 9.44 2.83 -33.44
C VAL A 216 9.43 4.34 -33.72
N GLY A 217 10.42 4.87 -34.42
CA GLY A 217 10.49 6.28 -34.80
C GLY A 217 9.36 6.71 -35.71
N VAL A 218 8.98 5.88 -36.69
CA VAL A 218 7.81 6.15 -37.57
C VAL A 218 6.50 6.13 -36.75
N GLY A 219 6.35 5.23 -35.79
CA GLY A 219 5.20 5.21 -34.88
C GLY A 219 5.13 6.46 -34.01
N LEU A 220 6.26 6.90 -33.48
CA LEU A 220 6.39 8.12 -32.67
C LEU A 220 6.13 9.40 -33.48
N GLN A 221 6.70 9.49 -34.69
CA GLN A 221 6.40 10.59 -35.61
C GLN A 221 4.91 10.65 -35.94
N SER A 222 4.29 9.50 -36.22
CA SER A 222 2.85 9.42 -36.48
C SER A 222 2.02 9.85 -35.26
N MET A 223 2.45 9.48 -34.05
CA MET A 223 1.76 9.84 -32.81
C MET A 223 1.92 11.31 -32.44
N LEU A 224 3.09 11.90 -32.71
CA LEU A 224 3.41 13.29 -32.40
C LEU A 224 3.15 14.25 -33.56
N ASN A 225 2.99 13.76 -34.80
CA ASN A 225 2.89 14.58 -36.01
C ASN A 225 1.64 15.48 -36.01
N GLY A 226 1.88 16.78 -35.81
CA GLY A 226 0.81 17.79 -35.79
C GLY A 226 0.00 17.79 -34.49
N ARG A 227 0.22 16.89 -33.54
CA ARG A 227 -0.53 16.80 -32.30
C ARG A 227 0.01 17.71 -31.23
N ARG A 228 -0.90 18.30 -30.46
CA ARG A 228 -0.61 19.06 -29.25
C ARG A 228 -0.79 18.19 -28.02
N ILE A 229 0.17 18.22 -27.11
CA ILE A 229 0.15 17.47 -25.86
C ILE A 229 -0.17 18.45 -24.73
N VAL A 230 -1.25 18.16 -24.01
CA VAL A 230 -1.77 19.02 -22.94
C VAL A 230 -1.59 18.34 -21.61
N PHE A 231 -0.68 18.84 -20.79
CA PHE A 231 -0.42 18.32 -19.45
C PHE A 231 -1.35 18.98 -18.43
N VAL A 232 -2.16 18.18 -17.74
CA VAL A 232 -3.24 18.68 -16.86
C VAL A 232 -3.09 18.15 -15.44
N GLY A 233 -2.92 19.06 -14.48
CA GLY A 233 -2.99 18.75 -13.05
C GLY A 233 -1.83 17.92 -12.51
N LEU A 234 -0.68 17.91 -13.18
CA LEU A 234 0.57 17.39 -12.60
C LEU A 234 1.03 18.31 -11.47
N ASN A 235 1.87 17.82 -10.54
CA ASN A 235 2.28 18.61 -9.39
C ASN A 235 3.79 18.63 -9.10
N ALA A 236 4.46 17.51 -9.22
CA ALA A 236 5.89 17.37 -8.91
C ALA A 236 6.57 16.48 -9.95
N PRO A 237 6.71 16.96 -11.20
CA PRO A 237 7.36 16.19 -12.25
C PRO A 237 8.83 15.95 -11.89
N ASN A 238 9.30 14.71 -12.07
CA ASN A 238 10.70 14.36 -11.93
C ASN A 238 11.56 14.96 -13.06
N MET A 239 12.87 14.79 -13.01
CA MET A 239 13.77 15.42 -13.99
C MET A 239 13.61 14.85 -15.41
N CYS A 240 13.26 13.57 -15.54
CA CYS A 240 12.94 12.98 -16.84
C CYS A 240 11.68 13.60 -17.44
N GLU A 241 10.60 13.68 -16.67
CA GLU A 241 9.35 14.31 -17.08
C GLU A 241 9.57 15.78 -17.45
N ARG A 242 10.30 16.55 -16.63
CA ARG A 242 10.63 17.96 -16.94
C ARG A 242 11.42 18.09 -18.22
N LYS A 243 12.39 17.19 -18.50
CA LYS A 243 13.15 17.20 -19.73
C LYS A 243 12.28 16.91 -20.96
N ILE A 244 11.39 15.93 -20.86
CA ILE A 244 10.41 15.59 -21.90
C ILE A 244 9.46 16.79 -22.16
N MET A 245 8.90 17.36 -21.10
CA MET A 245 8.00 18.52 -21.16
C MET A 245 8.69 19.72 -21.80
N ARG A 246 9.93 20.01 -21.43
CA ARG A 246 10.73 21.10 -22.02
C ARG A 246 10.97 20.89 -23.50
N TYR A 247 11.37 19.70 -23.91
CA TYR A 247 11.54 19.35 -25.32
C TYR A 247 10.26 19.59 -26.11
N LEU A 248 9.11 19.14 -25.62
CA LEU A 248 7.83 19.31 -26.28
C LEU A 248 7.37 20.79 -26.29
N MET A 249 7.70 21.56 -25.26
CA MET A 249 7.43 22.99 -25.20
C MET A 249 8.29 23.76 -26.22
N GLU A 250 9.59 23.49 -26.31
CA GLU A 250 10.50 24.10 -27.28
C GLU A 250 10.11 23.77 -28.73
N ALA A 251 9.56 22.57 -28.95
CA ALA A 251 9.00 22.16 -30.23
C ALA A 251 7.64 22.82 -30.55
N GLY A 252 7.10 23.66 -29.67
CA GLY A 252 5.78 24.32 -29.82
C GLY A 252 4.59 23.36 -29.78
N ARG A 253 4.77 22.17 -29.16
CA ARG A 253 3.77 21.09 -29.17
C ARG A 253 3.14 20.80 -27.79
N ALA A 254 3.54 21.50 -26.76
CA ALA A 254 3.00 21.29 -25.42
C ALA A 254 2.19 22.46 -24.90
N ASP A 255 1.24 22.16 -24.04
CA ASP A 255 0.51 23.11 -23.22
C ASP A 255 0.39 22.56 -21.78
N PHE A 256 0.27 23.44 -20.77
CA PHE A 256 0.41 23.03 -19.37
C PHE A 256 -0.64 23.72 -18.51
N TYR A 257 -1.34 22.93 -17.69
CA TYR A 257 -2.32 23.43 -16.73
C TYR A 257 -2.01 22.89 -15.35
N TRP A 258 -1.63 23.82 -14.46
CA TRP A 258 -1.24 23.54 -13.09
C TRP A 258 -2.36 23.93 -12.14
N ASP A 259 -2.68 23.09 -11.20
CA ASP A 259 -3.67 23.41 -10.16
C ASP A 259 -2.98 24.14 -9.00
N TYR A 260 -2.69 25.40 -9.21
CA TYR A 260 -2.04 26.30 -8.27
C TYR A 260 -2.97 27.47 -7.96
N TYR A 261 -3.89 27.25 -7.01
CA TYR A 261 -4.96 28.18 -6.69
C TYR A 261 -5.23 28.24 -5.18
N GLY A 262 -5.65 29.42 -4.71
CA GLY A 262 -6.09 29.66 -3.34
C GLY A 262 -4.96 30.08 -2.41
N LYS A 263 -5.32 30.93 -1.42
CA LYS A 263 -4.39 31.57 -0.49
C LYS A 263 -3.47 30.55 0.21
N LEU A 264 -3.98 29.38 0.56
CA LEU A 264 -3.19 28.37 1.28
C LEU A 264 -2.04 27.82 0.44
N LEU A 265 -2.23 27.62 -0.88
CA LEU A 265 -1.17 27.12 -1.78
C LEU A 265 -0.24 28.22 -2.27
N THR A 266 -0.76 29.45 -2.45
CA THR A 266 0.04 30.56 -2.98
C THR A 266 0.80 31.33 -1.91
N ASP A 267 0.57 31.01 -0.64
CA ASP A 267 1.30 31.61 0.49
C ASP A 267 2.79 31.27 0.43
N SER A 268 3.64 32.29 0.50
CA SER A 268 5.09 32.14 0.39
C SER A 268 5.73 31.35 1.54
N GLU A 269 5.07 31.29 2.69
CA GLU A 269 5.55 30.53 3.86
C GLU A 269 5.10 29.06 3.84
N ASN A 270 4.24 28.67 2.88
CA ASN A 270 3.80 27.30 2.72
C ASN A 270 4.69 26.54 1.74
N GLU A 271 5.50 25.61 2.24
CA GLU A 271 6.37 24.76 1.42
C GLU A 271 5.60 23.95 0.36
N ALA A 272 4.31 23.68 0.57
CA ALA A 272 3.46 22.98 -0.39
C ALA A 272 3.39 23.67 -1.76
N GLY A 273 3.43 25.03 -1.76
CA GLY A 273 3.40 25.83 -2.98
C GLY A 273 4.72 25.89 -3.74
N THR A 274 5.84 25.60 -3.09
CA THR A 274 7.18 25.88 -3.65
C THR A 274 7.46 25.11 -4.93
N ILE A 275 7.14 23.82 -4.97
CA ILE A 275 7.41 22.96 -6.13
C ILE A 275 6.53 23.35 -7.30
N ILE A 276 5.23 23.50 -7.05
CA ILE A 276 4.26 23.82 -8.09
C ILE A 276 4.48 25.22 -8.67
N LYS A 277 4.90 26.18 -7.84
CA LYS A 277 5.27 27.53 -8.27
C LYS A 277 6.39 27.49 -9.31
N GLY A 278 7.46 26.72 -9.05
CA GLY A 278 8.54 26.54 -10.02
C GLY A 278 8.08 25.91 -11.33
N CYS A 279 7.09 24.98 -11.28
CA CYS A 279 6.50 24.41 -12.49
C CYS A 279 5.67 25.43 -13.27
N VAL A 280 4.87 26.26 -12.58
CA VAL A 280 4.06 27.32 -13.21
C VAL A 280 4.94 28.38 -13.87
N GLU A 281 6.07 28.73 -13.28
CA GLU A 281 7.02 29.70 -13.82
C GLU A 281 7.77 29.16 -15.05
N GLU A 282 8.16 27.89 -15.05
CA GLU A 282 8.89 27.24 -16.15
C GLU A 282 7.96 26.83 -17.32
N PHE A 283 6.81 26.24 -17.01
CA PHE A 283 5.88 25.69 -18.00
C PHE A 283 4.56 26.44 -17.98
N ARG A 284 4.48 27.50 -18.74
CA ARG A 284 3.30 28.40 -18.78
C ARG A 284 2.20 27.84 -19.67
N SER A 285 0.94 28.08 -19.27
CA SER A 285 -0.23 27.78 -20.09
C SER A 285 -0.27 28.68 -21.34
N LEU A 286 -0.66 28.11 -22.48
CA LEU A 286 -0.88 28.87 -23.72
C LEU A 286 -2.16 29.69 -23.65
N TYR A 287 -3.20 29.11 -23.06
CA TYR A 287 -4.51 29.73 -22.91
C TYR A 287 -4.80 29.91 -21.42
N PRO A 288 -5.17 31.14 -20.98
CA PRO A 288 -5.54 31.35 -19.59
C PRO A 288 -6.82 30.59 -19.24
N LEU A 289 -6.91 30.08 -18.01
CA LEU A 289 -8.12 29.41 -17.54
C LEU A 289 -9.21 30.44 -17.24
N GLU A 290 -10.34 30.36 -17.95
CA GLU A 290 -11.50 31.19 -17.67
C GLU A 290 -12.03 30.95 -16.24
N GLY A 291 -12.08 32.00 -15.42
CA GLY A 291 -12.65 31.99 -14.07
C GLY A 291 -11.77 31.38 -12.98
N LEU A 292 -10.48 31.15 -13.27
CA LEU A 292 -9.46 30.77 -12.28
C LEU A 292 -8.22 31.66 -12.33
N ASP A 293 -8.34 32.82 -12.99
CA ASP A 293 -7.25 33.79 -13.08
C ASP A 293 -6.89 34.34 -11.69
N GLY A 294 -5.59 34.52 -11.45
CA GLY A 294 -5.07 35.04 -10.19
C GLY A 294 -5.56 36.47 -9.85
N SER A 295 -6.32 37.13 -10.74
CA SER A 295 -7.00 38.39 -10.47
C SER A 295 -8.15 38.24 -9.45
N ASP A 296 -8.80 37.09 -9.38
CA ASP A 296 -9.84 36.82 -8.37
C ASP A 296 -9.27 36.62 -6.94
N VAL A 297 -7.95 36.45 -6.82
CA VAL A 297 -7.25 36.29 -5.52
C VAL A 297 -7.21 37.62 -4.74
N LEU A 298 -7.42 38.75 -5.39
CA LEU A 298 -7.31 40.09 -4.78
C LEU A 298 -8.63 40.69 -4.30
N ASP A 299 -9.77 40.07 -4.67
CA ASP A 299 -11.08 40.58 -4.22
C ASP A 299 -11.52 39.86 -2.94
N ALA A 300 -11.23 40.47 -1.79
CA ALA A 300 -11.55 39.98 -0.45
C ALA A 300 -13.06 39.84 -0.17
N SER A 301 -13.93 40.23 -1.11
CA SER A 301 -15.38 40.13 -1.01
C SER A 301 -15.96 38.88 -1.68
N ASN A 302 -15.14 38.14 -2.45
CA ASN A 302 -15.59 36.96 -3.13
C ASN A 302 -15.17 35.69 -2.33
N THR A 303 -16.10 34.79 -2.09
CA THR A 303 -16.03 33.55 -1.30
C THR A 303 -15.03 32.51 -1.82
N GLY A 304 -13.99 32.91 -2.57
CA GLY A 304 -13.07 32.05 -3.33
C GLY A 304 -11.61 32.05 -2.84
N ASN A 305 -11.30 32.41 -1.59
CA ASN A 305 -9.92 32.47 -1.09
C ASN A 305 -9.19 31.12 -0.95
N GLY A 306 -9.78 30.02 -1.40
CA GLY A 306 -9.19 28.68 -1.26
C GLY A 306 -9.20 28.14 0.18
N ILE A 307 -10.05 28.69 1.03
CA ILE A 307 -10.27 28.21 2.41
C ILE A 307 -11.70 27.65 2.50
N PRO A 308 -11.90 26.43 3.02
CA PRO A 308 -13.24 25.87 3.21
C PRO A 308 -14.11 26.78 4.10
N HIS A 309 -15.40 26.90 3.77
CA HIS A 309 -16.34 27.72 4.56
C HIS A 309 -16.56 27.13 5.95
N ARG A 310 -16.50 25.81 6.08
CA ARG A 310 -16.68 25.09 7.33
C ARG A 310 -15.60 24.05 7.50
N ILE A 311 -14.91 24.08 8.63
CA ILE A 311 -13.91 23.08 9.01
C ILE A 311 -14.27 22.51 10.36
N GLU A 312 -14.50 21.22 10.43
CA GLU A 312 -14.77 20.48 11.65
C GLU A 312 -13.78 19.32 11.82
N VAL A 313 -13.27 19.20 13.04
CA VAL A 313 -12.35 18.12 13.43
C VAL A 313 -12.98 17.28 14.50
N TYR A 314 -12.95 15.97 14.33
CA TYR A 314 -13.52 14.99 15.27
C TYR A 314 -12.40 14.13 15.85
N ALA A 315 -12.25 14.17 17.18
CA ALA A 315 -11.37 13.32 17.95
C ALA A 315 -12.13 12.08 18.40
N VAL A 316 -11.76 10.90 17.89
CA VAL A 316 -12.53 9.66 18.05
C VAL A 316 -11.65 8.55 18.63
N PRO A 317 -12.04 7.85 19.70
CA PRO A 317 -11.20 6.82 20.33
C PRO A 317 -11.35 5.44 19.69
N SER A 318 -11.53 5.36 18.37
CA SER A 318 -11.70 4.07 17.67
C SER A 318 -11.57 4.21 16.16
N GLY A 319 -10.93 3.24 15.48
CA GLY A 319 -10.94 3.15 14.02
C GLY A 319 -12.36 2.99 13.46
N VAL A 320 -13.12 1.99 13.96
CA VAL A 320 -14.53 1.78 13.55
C VAL A 320 -15.40 2.98 13.92
N GLY A 321 -15.13 3.62 15.05
CA GLY A 321 -15.82 4.83 15.46
C GLY A 321 -15.68 5.98 14.48
N GLN A 322 -14.55 6.08 13.77
CA GLN A 322 -14.40 7.08 12.70
C GLN A 322 -15.43 6.85 11.58
N ALA A 323 -15.67 5.60 11.19
CA ALA A 323 -16.68 5.25 10.19
C ALA A 323 -18.11 5.64 10.65
N LEU A 324 -18.43 5.41 11.92
CA LEU A 324 -19.73 5.82 12.51
C LEU A 324 -19.91 7.35 12.54
N VAL A 325 -18.83 8.10 12.83
CA VAL A 325 -18.87 9.56 12.78
C VAL A 325 -19.06 10.04 11.34
N ALA A 326 -18.35 9.45 10.38
CA ALA A 326 -18.52 9.75 8.95
C ALA A 326 -19.97 9.48 8.50
N SER A 327 -20.57 8.37 8.93
CA SER A 327 -21.98 8.06 8.68
C SER A 327 -22.93 9.17 9.18
N LYS A 328 -22.76 9.64 10.41
CA LYS A 328 -23.56 10.76 10.96
C LYS A 328 -23.35 12.09 10.23
N ILE A 329 -22.17 12.31 9.66
CA ILE A 329 -21.91 13.47 8.80
C ILE A 329 -22.66 13.28 7.48
N LEU A 330 -22.55 12.11 6.87
CA LEU A 330 -23.23 11.76 5.62
C LEU A 330 -24.75 11.91 5.72
N GLU A 331 -25.38 11.58 6.87
CA GLU A 331 -26.81 11.77 7.08
C GLU A 331 -27.27 13.21 6.84
N LYS A 332 -26.38 14.20 7.05
CA LYS A 332 -26.67 15.63 6.90
C LYS A 332 -26.32 16.17 5.53
N LEU A 333 -25.58 15.41 4.71
CA LEU A 333 -25.11 15.82 3.39
C LEU A 333 -26.10 15.37 2.29
N PRO A 334 -26.10 16.04 1.10
CA PRO A 334 -26.94 15.66 -0.01
C PRO A 334 -26.65 14.24 -0.53
N ALA A 335 -27.69 13.55 -1.00
CA ALA A 335 -27.64 12.24 -1.64
C ALA A 335 -28.17 12.31 -3.10
N GLY A 336 -28.33 11.17 -3.75
CA GLY A 336 -28.77 11.08 -5.14
C GLY A 336 -27.73 11.66 -6.11
N ASP A 337 -28.13 12.41 -7.09
CA ASP A 337 -27.24 12.98 -8.14
C ASP A 337 -26.19 13.96 -7.58
N GLU A 338 -26.45 14.58 -6.44
CA GLU A 338 -25.51 15.48 -5.78
C GLU A 338 -24.44 14.73 -4.96
N ALA A 339 -24.61 13.43 -4.72
CA ALA A 339 -23.67 12.61 -3.94
C ALA A 339 -22.27 12.60 -4.55
N ILE A 340 -22.14 12.75 -5.87
CA ILE A 340 -20.84 12.83 -6.56
C ILE A 340 -19.96 14.00 -6.11
N LYS A 341 -20.57 15.03 -5.51
CA LYS A 341 -19.86 16.20 -4.96
C LYS A 341 -19.31 15.94 -3.54
N THR A 342 -19.55 14.77 -3.01
CA THR A 342 -19.08 14.34 -1.68
C THR A 342 -18.04 13.26 -1.81
N CYS A 343 -16.86 13.48 -1.22
CA CYS A 343 -15.77 12.53 -1.18
C CYS A 343 -15.43 12.14 0.26
N ILE A 344 -15.24 10.84 0.48
CA ILE A 344 -14.59 10.32 1.69
C ILE A 344 -13.19 9.88 1.28
N GLN A 345 -12.19 10.53 1.86
CA GLN A 345 -10.80 10.22 1.65
C GLN A 345 -10.32 9.27 2.76
N LEU A 346 -9.74 8.14 2.36
CA LEU A 346 -9.19 7.11 3.23
C LEU A 346 -7.67 7.02 3.11
N PRO A 347 -6.91 7.74 3.94
CA PRO A 347 -5.46 7.53 4.04
C PRO A 347 -5.09 6.16 4.59
N ASP A 348 -5.93 5.61 5.47
CA ASP A 348 -5.84 4.22 5.96
C ASP A 348 -6.95 3.37 5.32
N GLU A 349 -6.56 2.54 4.34
CA GLU A 349 -7.49 1.70 3.58
C GLU A 349 -8.14 0.59 4.42
N ASN A 350 -7.59 0.28 5.60
CA ASN A 350 -8.19 -0.70 6.51
C ASN A 350 -9.58 -0.28 7.02
N LEU A 351 -9.89 1.02 6.97
CA LEU A 351 -11.21 1.54 7.35
C LEU A 351 -12.26 1.39 6.25
N LEU A 352 -11.92 0.87 5.07
CA LEU A 352 -12.86 0.74 3.95
C LEU A 352 -14.08 -0.11 4.32
N MET A 353 -13.88 -1.30 4.88
CA MET A 353 -15.01 -2.19 5.21
C MET A 353 -15.88 -1.67 6.36
N PRO A 354 -15.31 -1.20 7.49
CA PRO A 354 -16.11 -0.50 8.49
C PRO A 354 -16.91 0.67 7.92
N LEU A 355 -16.32 1.45 7.00
CA LEU A 355 -17.00 2.57 6.37
C LEU A 355 -18.16 2.11 5.48
N LEU A 356 -17.92 1.15 4.57
CA LEU A 356 -18.97 0.64 3.67
C LEU A 356 -20.18 0.10 4.43
N ASN A 357 -19.95 -0.58 5.55
CA ASN A 357 -21.03 -1.09 6.41
C ASN A 357 -21.73 0.02 7.23
N SER A 358 -21.20 1.23 7.23
CA SER A 358 -21.73 2.36 8.00
C SER A 358 -22.36 3.43 7.11
N VAL A 359 -22.23 3.36 5.78
CA VAL A 359 -22.82 4.36 4.86
C VAL A 359 -24.35 4.29 4.98
N PRO A 360 -25.04 5.46 5.15
CA PRO A 360 -26.50 5.49 5.22
C PRO A 360 -27.17 5.00 3.92
N ASP A 361 -28.32 4.29 4.06
CA ASP A 361 -29.08 3.69 2.95
C ASP A 361 -29.54 4.69 1.88
N LYS A 362 -29.58 5.98 2.20
CA LYS A 362 -29.92 7.03 1.23
C LYS A 362 -28.90 7.19 0.10
N TYR A 363 -27.69 6.62 0.24
CA TYR A 363 -26.65 6.56 -0.79
C TYR A 363 -26.74 5.22 -1.52
N ASP A 364 -27.66 5.12 -2.48
CA ASP A 364 -27.90 3.94 -3.32
C ASP A 364 -26.74 3.63 -4.28
N LYS A 365 -25.93 4.65 -4.59
CA LYS A 365 -24.76 4.53 -5.47
C LYS A 365 -23.51 4.99 -4.75
N ILE A 366 -22.54 4.09 -4.67
CA ILE A 366 -21.25 4.33 -4.05
C ILE A 366 -20.17 3.93 -5.06
N ASN A 367 -19.23 4.81 -5.30
CA ASN A 367 -18.04 4.52 -6.10
C ASN A 367 -16.82 4.40 -5.19
N VAL A 368 -16.24 3.21 -5.15
CA VAL A 368 -14.99 2.93 -4.42
C VAL A 368 -13.87 2.80 -5.42
N THR A 369 -12.84 3.62 -5.27
CA THR A 369 -11.69 3.61 -6.20
C THR A 369 -10.64 2.60 -5.80
N MET A 370 -10.52 2.32 -4.51
CA MET A 370 -9.65 1.28 -3.98
C MET A 370 -10.27 -0.09 -4.25
N GLY A 371 -9.44 -1.07 -4.61
CA GLY A 371 -9.90 -2.44 -4.69
C GLY A 371 -10.09 -3.04 -3.30
N TYR A 372 -10.93 -4.09 -3.21
CA TYR A 372 -10.99 -4.92 -2.01
C TYR A 372 -9.66 -5.64 -1.83
N PRO A 373 -8.90 -5.44 -0.76
CA PRO A 373 -7.57 -6.02 -0.64
C PRO A 373 -7.60 -7.48 -0.17
N LEU A 374 -6.68 -8.30 -0.66
CA LEU A 374 -6.49 -9.70 -0.25
C LEU A 374 -6.36 -9.84 1.27
N VAL A 375 -5.66 -8.93 1.92
CA VAL A 375 -5.41 -8.96 3.38
C VAL A 375 -6.68 -8.90 4.23
N GLN A 376 -7.80 -8.43 3.69
CA GLN A 376 -9.09 -8.37 4.37
C GLN A 376 -9.98 -9.59 4.08
N THR A 377 -9.50 -10.56 3.31
CA THR A 377 -10.24 -11.80 3.00
C THR A 377 -9.88 -12.92 3.98
N SER A 378 -10.77 -13.92 4.10
CA SER A 378 -10.47 -15.15 4.83
C SER A 378 -9.36 -15.99 4.16
N LEU A 379 -9.10 -15.79 2.87
CA LEU A 379 -8.02 -16.45 2.17
C LEU A 379 -6.63 -16.05 2.70
N TYR A 380 -6.44 -14.78 3.07
CA TYR A 380 -5.13 -14.28 3.50
C TYR A 380 -4.60 -14.97 4.77
N PRO A 381 -5.35 -15.07 5.89
CA PRO A 381 -4.88 -15.84 7.04
C PRO A 381 -4.67 -17.32 6.69
N PHE A 382 -5.50 -17.94 5.84
CA PHE A 382 -5.32 -19.33 5.45
C PHE A 382 -3.98 -19.56 4.75
N VAL A 383 -3.64 -18.77 3.72
CA VAL A 383 -2.36 -18.94 3.01
C VAL A 383 -1.15 -18.62 3.90
N ASN A 384 -1.30 -17.71 4.86
CA ASN A 384 -0.26 -17.43 5.85
C ASN A 384 -0.08 -18.57 6.86
N MET A 385 -1.16 -19.23 7.27
CA MET A 385 -1.08 -20.42 8.12
C MET A 385 -0.39 -21.59 7.40
N ILE A 386 -0.69 -21.81 6.11
CA ILE A 386 0.04 -22.76 5.25
C ILE A 386 1.53 -22.40 5.20
N ALA A 387 1.86 -21.12 4.98
CA ALA A 387 3.24 -20.66 4.95
C ALA A 387 3.95 -20.87 6.30
N SER A 388 3.25 -20.65 7.42
CA SER A 388 3.77 -20.89 8.77
C SER A 388 4.02 -22.37 9.03
N LEU A 389 3.07 -23.22 8.62
CA LEU A 389 3.19 -24.68 8.74
C LEU A 389 4.44 -25.19 8.00
N VAL A 390 4.67 -24.74 6.76
CA VAL A 390 5.84 -25.17 5.96
C VAL A 390 7.16 -24.64 6.54
N ARG A 391 7.18 -23.36 6.97
CA ARG A 391 8.38 -22.72 7.54
C ARG A 391 8.70 -23.21 8.96
N GLY A 392 7.69 -23.63 9.71
CA GLY A 392 7.78 -24.06 11.09
C GLY A 392 8.25 -25.51 11.28
N VAL A 393 8.47 -26.26 10.19
CA VAL A 393 8.94 -27.63 10.25
C VAL A 393 10.31 -27.72 10.94
N LYS A 394 10.40 -28.56 11.96
CA LYS A 394 11.64 -28.87 12.66
C LYS A 394 11.98 -30.36 12.52
N VAL A 395 13.23 -30.69 12.73
CA VAL A 395 13.70 -32.07 12.81
C VAL A 395 13.95 -32.39 14.28
N GLU A 396 13.13 -33.27 14.84
CA GLU A 396 13.25 -33.76 16.22
C GLU A 396 13.41 -35.28 16.18
N ASN A 397 14.43 -35.81 16.84
CA ASN A 397 14.73 -37.24 16.85
C ASN A 397 14.76 -37.87 15.44
N GLU A 398 15.43 -37.21 14.49
CA GLU A 398 15.54 -37.58 13.08
C GLU A 398 14.21 -37.60 12.27
N LYS A 399 13.11 -37.14 12.87
CA LYS A 399 11.81 -36.99 12.21
C LYS A 399 11.47 -35.51 11.93
N ARG A 400 10.86 -35.27 10.81
CA ARG A 400 10.24 -33.99 10.50
C ARG A 400 8.98 -33.83 11.34
N CYS A 401 8.82 -32.70 12.01
CA CYS A 401 7.70 -32.44 12.90
C CYS A 401 7.11 -31.05 12.62
N PHE A 402 5.79 -30.94 12.74
CA PHE A 402 5.09 -29.67 12.80
C PHE A 402 5.15 -29.10 14.21
N TYR A 403 5.11 -27.78 14.34
CA TYR A 403 4.81 -27.14 15.61
C TYR A 403 3.29 -27.19 15.86
N TYR A 404 2.86 -27.69 17.01
CA TYR A 404 1.43 -27.96 17.27
C TYR A 404 0.52 -26.73 17.13
N LYS A 405 0.97 -25.53 17.50
CA LYS A 405 0.16 -24.29 17.38
C LYS A 405 -0.14 -23.96 15.91
N ASP A 406 0.79 -24.21 15.00
CA ASP A 406 0.57 -23.99 13.57
C ASP A 406 -0.49 -24.97 13.03
N VAL A 407 -0.45 -26.22 13.48
CA VAL A 407 -1.45 -27.23 13.09
C VAL A 407 -2.82 -26.88 13.66
N ILE A 408 -2.93 -26.62 14.95
CA ILE A 408 -4.22 -26.29 15.60
C ILE A 408 -4.82 -25.02 15.02
N SER A 409 -4.02 -23.97 14.80
CA SER A 409 -4.48 -22.72 14.19
C SER A 409 -5.04 -22.93 12.78
N LEU A 410 -4.36 -23.73 11.97
CA LEU A 410 -4.81 -24.06 10.62
C LEU A 410 -6.11 -24.89 10.64
N LEU A 411 -6.22 -25.88 11.49
CA LEU A 411 -7.42 -26.73 11.62
C LEU A 411 -8.64 -25.94 12.12
N ALA A 412 -8.42 -24.88 12.89
CA ALA A 412 -9.48 -23.97 13.36
C ALA A 412 -9.97 -22.99 12.28
N HIS A 413 -9.31 -22.92 11.11
CA HIS A 413 -9.68 -21.98 10.06
C HIS A 413 -11.05 -22.32 9.44
N PRO A 414 -11.93 -21.33 9.11
CA PRO A 414 -13.27 -21.56 8.57
C PRO A 414 -13.34 -22.43 7.33
N TYR A 415 -12.30 -22.48 6.49
CA TYR A 415 -12.25 -23.40 5.32
C TYR A 415 -12.16 -24.87 5.70
N ILE A 416 -11.78 -25.17 6.94
CA ILE A 416 -11.66 -26.54 7.48
C ILE A 416 -12.78 -26.82 8.48
N SER A 417 -13.00 -25.90 9.46
CA SER A 417 -13.92 -26.07 10.59
C SER A 417 -15.30 -25.45 10.39
N GLY A 418 -15.56 -24.78 9.24
CA GLY A 418 -16.79 -24.01 9.03
C GLY A 418 -18.06 -24.86 8.91
N ASP A 419 -17.98 -26.06 8.34
CA ASP A 419 -19.09 -27.00 8.26
C ASP A 419 -18.88 -28.17 9.23
N LYS A 420 -19.57 -28.12 10.38
CA LYS A 420 -19.48 -29.15 11.43
C LYS A 420 -19.96 -30.53 10.98
N SER A 421 -20.73 -30.62 9.90
CA SER A 421 -21.22 -31.89 9.35
C SER A 421 -20.22 -32.55 8.40
N SER A 422 -19.22 -31.84 7.93
CA SER A 422 -18.25 -32.26 6.95
C SER A 422 -17.27 -33.31 7.49
N VAL A 423 -16.75 -34.16 6.60
CA VAL A 423 -15.70 -35.11 6.95
C VAL A 423 -14.43 -34.40 7.39
N ILE A 424 -14.07 -33.32 6.71
CA ILE A 424 -12.87 -32.54 7.01
C ILE A 424 -12.90 -31.94 8.42
N CYS A 425 -14.04 -31.42 8.88
CA CYS A 425 -14.19 -30.87 10.22
C CYS A 425 -13.99 -31.94 11.30
N ARG A 426 -14.59 -33.12 11.12
CA ARG A 426 -14.43 -34.25 12.05
C ARG A 426 -12.99 -34.73 12.14
N GLU A 427 -12.31 -34.89 11.00
CA GLU A 427 -10.89 -35.25 10.97
C GLU A 427 -10.00 -34.16 11.62
N ALA A 428 -10.33 -32.89 11.42
CA ALA A 428 -9.62 -31.79 12.07
C ALA A 428 -9.77 -31.86 13.59
N ASP A 429 -10.98 -32.13 14.11
CA ASP A 429 -11.22 -32.29 15.55
C ASP A 429 -10.50 -33.55 16.11
N GLU A 430 -10.46 -34.66 15.36
CA GLU A 430 -9.73 -35.85 15.75
C GLU A 430 -8.21 -35.60 15.87
N ILE A 431 -7.64 -34.89 14.88
CA ILE A 431 -6.20 -34.49 14.92
C ILE A 431 -5.93 -33.58 16.11
N LYS A 432 -6.77 -32.54 16.30
CA LYS A 432 -6.64 -31.61 17.42
C LYS A 432 -6.69 -32.35 18.75
N ASN A 433 -7.68 -33.23 18.94
CA ASN A 433 -7.83 -34.01 20.17
C ASN A 433 -6.63 -34.93 20.42
N ALA A 434 -6.11 -35.59 19.39
CA ALA A 434 -4.92 -36.44 19.51
C ALA A 434 -3.68 -35.63 19.96
N ILE A 435 -3.46 -34.46 19.36
CA ILE A 435 -2.36 -33.56 19.73
C ILE A 435 -2.46 -33.13 21.20
N LEU A 436 -3.66 -32.77 21.66
CA LEU A 436 -3.91 -32.28 23.01
C LEU A 436 -3.81 -33.43 24.05
N GLN A 437 -4.39 -34.60 23.75
CA GLN A 437 -4.36 -35.78 24.64
C GLN A 437 -2.93 -36.30 24.86
N ASP A 438 -2.14 -36.36 23.80
CA ASP A 438 -0.76 -36.81 23.86
C ASP A 438 0.22 -35.72 24.21
N SER A 439 -0.25 -34.48 24.46
CA SER A 439 0.54 -33.28 24.79
C SER A 439 1.73 -33.06 23.82
N LEU A 440 1.49 -33.23 22.51
CA LEU A 440 2.52 -33.16 21.48
C LEU A 440 2.87 -31.74 21.11
N ILE A 441 4.04 -31.25 21.54
CA ILE A 441 4.57 -29.94 21.13
C ILE A 441 5.06 -29.98 19.68
N PHE A 442 5.77 -31.06 19.34
CA PHE A 442 6.22 -31.35 17.99
C PHE A 442 5.50 -32.57 17.47
N VAL A 443 4.65 -32.38 16.46
CA VAL A 443 3.78 -33.41 15.87
C VAL A 443 4.52 -34.08 14.71
N PRO A 444 4.91 -35.35 14.79
CA PRO A 444 5.58 -36.04 13.67
C PRO A 444 4.69 -36.06 12.43
N ILE A 445 5.26 -35.76 11.25
CA ILE A 445 4.53 -35.79 9.97
C ILE A 445 4.02 -37.17 9.63
N ASP A 446 4.72 -38.21 10.07
CA ASP A 446 4.43 -39.60 9.82
C ASP A 446 3.49 -40.25 10.84
N CYS A 447 2.90 -39.50 11.77
CA CYS A 447 1.99 -40.09 12.76
C CYS A 447 0.65 -40.49 12.14
N ASP A 448 0.04 -41.50 12.75
CA ASP A 448 -1.15 -42.20 12.23
C ASP A 448 -2.33 -41.26 11.99
N PHE A 449 -2.62 -40.37 12.88
CA PHE A 449 -3.75 -39.43 12.78
C PHE A 449 -3.53 -38.32 11.72
N ILE A 450 -2.31 -38.08 11.26
CA ILE A 450 -1.99 -37.21 10.11
C ILE A 450 -2.05 -38.00 8.79
N THR A 451 -1.48 -39.21 8.75
CA THR A 451 -1.34 -40.01 7.52
C THR A 451 -2.63 -40.68 7.09
N LYS A 452 -3.54 -41.00 8.02
CA LYS A 452 -4.78 -41.73 7.76
C LYS A 452 -6.00 -40.86 7.43
N VAL A 453 -5.82 -39.53 7.33
CA VAL A 453 -6.91 -38.60 6.94
C VAL A 453 -7.49 -38.98 5.58
N GLN A 454 -8.80 -38.84 5.39
CA GLN A 454 -9.48 -39.15 4.13
C GLN A 454 -9.69 -37.91 3.26
N SER A 455 -9.88 -36.77 3.88
CA SER A 455 -10.05 -35.44 3.20
C SER A 455 -8.89 -35.16 2.27
N VAL A 456 -9.21 -34.88 1.01
CA VAL A 456 -8.22 -34.55 -0.02
C VAL A 456 -7.46 -33.26 0.35
N LEU A 457 -8.15 -32.28 0.90
CA LEU A 457 -7.52 -31.00 1.30
C LEU A 457 -6.51 -31.23 2.42
N LEU A 458 -6.85 -31.96 3.50
CA LEU A 458 -5.92 -32.26 4.58
C LEU A 458 -4.73 -33.10 4.12
N LYS A 459 -4.96 -34.08 3.24
CA LYS A 459 -3.87 -34.88 2.61
C LYS A 459 -2.87 -33.98 1.89
N ARG A 460 -3.36 -32.99 1.12
CA ARG A 460 -2.48 -32.05 0.40
C ARG A 460 -1.74 -31.12 1.35
N ILE A 461 -2.43 -30.61 2.37
CA ILE A 461 -1.84 -29.72 3.38
C ILE A 461 -0.70 -30.40 4.13
N PHE A 462 -0.90 -31.65 4.57
CA PHE A 462 0.11 -32.36 5.37
C PHE A 462 1.19 -33.07 4.53
N ASN A 463 1.03 -33.14 3.21
CA ASN A 463 2.08 -33.62 2.30
C ASN A 463 3.07 -32.49 1.96
N LEU A 464 3.94 -32.18 2.89
CA LEU A 464 4.84 -31.02 2.80
C LEU A 464 5.90 -31.16 1.69
N PRO A 465 6.26 -30.00 1.06
CA PRO A 465 7.38 -29.96 0.12
C PRO A 465 8.71 -30.20 0.85
N HIS A 466 9.69 -30.75 0.13
CA HIS A 466 11.03 -30.97 0.65
C HIS A 466 11.95 -29.77 0.49
N ASN A 467 11.73 -28.97 -0.53
CA ASN A 467 12.55 -27.81 -0.88
C ASN A 467 11.69 -26.70 -1.48
N ALA A 468 12.28 -25.54 -1.73
CA ALA A 468 11.56 -24.37 -2.24
C ALA A 468 11.01 -24.58 -3.67
N VAL A 469 11.61 -25.46 -4.48
CA VAL A 469 11.17 -25.74 -5.86
C VAL A 469 9.82 -26.45 -5.89
N GLU A 470 9.52 -27.25 -4.88
CA GLU A 470 8.27 -27.99 -4.76
C GLU A 470 7.12 -27.15 -4.15
N VAL A 471 7.45 -26.03 -3.47
CA VAL A 471 6.44 -25.19 -2.78
C VAL A 471 5.37 -24.65 -3.73
N PRO A 472 5.67 -24.15 -4.95
CA PRO A 472 4.66 -23.67 -5.88
C PRO A 472 3.60 -24.72 -6.21
N GLU A 473 4.00 -25.94 -6.56
CA GLU A 473 3.09 -27.03 -6.91
C GLU A 473 2.25 -27.46 -5.70
N TYR A 474 2.88 -27.54 -4.52
CA TYR A 474 2.21 -27.81 -3.26
C TYR A 474 1.10 -26.77 -3.01
N GLN A 475 1.40 -25.47 -3.07
CA GLN A 475 0.41 -24.41 -2.85
C GLN A 475 -0.71 -24.44 -3.90
N LEU A 476 -0.37 -24.56 -5.20
CA LEU A 476 -1.37 -24.63 -6.27
C LEU A 476 -2.31 -25.83 -6.10
N SER A 477 -1.80 -26.96 -5.60
CA SER A 477 -2.60 -28.15 -5.33
C SER A 477 -3.64 -27.90 -4.23
N ILE A 478 -3.29 -27.14 -3.18
CA ILE A 478 -4.19 -26.77 -2.09
C ILE A 478 -5.25 -25.76 -2.59
N LEU A 479 -4.83 -24.72 -3.31
CA LEU A 479 -5.75 -23.71 -3.83
C LEU A 479 -6.80 -24.29 -4.77
N LYS A 480 -6.43 -25.27 -5.57
CA LYS A 480 -7.34 -25.98 -6.47
C LYS A 480 -8.47 -26.72 -5.74
N GLU A 481 -8.19 -27.27 -4.55
CA GLU A 481 -9.23 -27.95 -3.75
C GLU A 481 -10.21 -26.95 -3.11
N LEU A 482 -9.79 -25.69 -2.90
CA LEU A 482 -10.65 -24.65 -2.34
C LEU A 482 -11.58 -24.02 -3.39
N ASP A 483 -11.20 -24.00 -4.67
CA ASP A 483 -11.89 -23.24 -5.72
C ASP A 483 -13.38 -23.60 -5.88
N GLY A 484 -13.72 -24.88 -5.76
CA GLY A 484 -15.08 -25.39 -5.98
C GLY A 484 -16.12 -24.97 -4.95
N SER A 485 -15.73 -24.54 -3.75
CA SER A 485 -16.60 -24.27 -2.60
C SER A 485 -16.78 -22.79 -2.26
N GLN A 486 -16.11 -21.87 -3.00
CA GLN A 486 -16.00 -20.47 -2.64
C GLN A 486 -16.92 -19.54 -3.44
N ASP A 487 -17.20 -18.35 -2.87
CA ASP A 487 -17.88 -17.28 -3.56
C ASP A 487 -17.03 -16.69 -4.71
N SER A 488 -17.66 -15.86 -5.56
CA SER A 488 -17.02 -15.31 -6.76
C SER A 488 -15.81 -14.39 -6.45
N LEU A 489 -15.84 -13.68 -5.32
CA LEU A 489 -14.75 -12.78 -4.89
C LEU A 489 -13.54 -13.62 -4.45
N THR A 490 -13.76 -14.60 -3.60
CA THR A 490 -12.70 -15.51 -3.13
C THR A 490 -12.07 -16.26 -4.31
N ARG A 491 -12.88 -16.73 -5.29
CA ARG A 491 -12.35 -17.37 -6.52
C ARG A 491 -11.45 -16.44 -7.34
N GLU A 492 -11.82 -15.17 -7.47
CA GLU A 492 -10.96 -14.19 -8.16
C GLU A 492 -9.62 -14.00 -7.43
N PHE A 493 -9.62 -13.97 -6.09
CA PHE A 493 -8.38 -13.90 -5.32
C PHE A 493 -7.56 -15.21 -5.42
N LEU A 494 -8.19 -16.37 -5.38
CA LEU A 494 -7.51 -17.64 -5.59
C LEU A 494 -6.80 -17.67 -6.95
N TYR A 495 -7.47 -17.21 -8.00
CA TYR A 495 -6.89 -17.12 -9.33
C TYR A 495 -5.68 -16.15 -9.37
N ARG A 496 -5.83 -14.91 -8.85
CA ARG A 496 -4.75 -13.92 -8.85
C ARG A 496 -3.56 -14.39 -8.01
N TYR A 497 -3.83 -14.97 -6.85
CA TYR A 497 -2.78 -15.52 -5.99
C TYR A 497 -2.04 -16.68 -6.68
N ALA A 498 -2.77 -17.56 -7.37
CA ALA A 498 -2.17 -18.64 -8.16
C ALA A 498 -1.32 -18.13 -9.33
N VAL A 499 -1.70 -17.01 -9.96
CA VAL A 499 -0.89 -16.35 -11.00
C VAL A 499 0.44 -15.88 -10.42
N GLU A 500 0.44 -15.26 -9.23
CA GLU A 500 1.69 -14.80 -8.61
C GLU A 500 2.60 -15.96 -8.18
N ILE A 501 2.02 -17.09 -7.72
CA ILE A 501 2.80 -18.33 -7.48
C ILE A 501 3.49 -18.80 -8.76
N LYS A 502 2.77 -18.83 -9.89
CA LYS A 502 3.34 -19.25 -11.18
C LYS A 502 4.42 -18.28 -11.67
N ASN A 503 4.14 -16.98 -11.60
CA ASN A 503 5.12 -15.94 -11.97
C ASN A 503 6.42 -16.10 -11.18
N LEU A 504 6.33 -16.38 -9.88
CA LEU A 504 7.52 -16.60 -9.04
C LEU A 504 8.24 -17.92 -9.40
N ALA A 505 7.49 -18.99 -9.66
CA ALA A 505 8.04 -20.29 -10.02
C ALA A 505 8.76 -20.27 -11.39
N GLU A 506 8.22 -19.55 -12.38
CA GLU A 506 8.79 -19.42 -13.73
C GLU A 506 10.17 -18.73 -13.73
N LEU A 507 10.51 -17.98 -12.71
CA LEU A 507 11.83 -17.34 -12.59
C LEU A 507 12.96 -18.36 -12.32
N GLY A 508 12.62 -19.58 -11.83
CA GLY A 508 13.59 -20.64 -11.59
C GLY A 508 14.69 -20.32 -10.58
N ILE A 509 14.41 -19.41 -9.64
CA ILE A 509 15.38 -18.92 -8.65
C ILE A 509 15.66 -19.99 -7.60
N ASP A 510 16.95 -20.31 -7.39
CA ASP A 510 17.36 -21.14 -6.25
C ASP A 510 17.35 -20.30 -4.97
N MET A 511 16.51 -20.66 -4.02
CA MET A 511 16.29 -19.92 -2.77
C MET A 511 15.79 -20.83 -1.65
N GLU A 512 15.88 -20.35 -0.42
CA GLU A 512 15.28 -21.02 0.72
C GLU A 512 13.74 -20.88 0.74
N VAL A 513 13.07 -21.84 1.37
CA VAL A 513 11.60 -21.80 1.58
C VAL A 513 11.15 -20.48 2.25
N ARG A 514 11.94 -19.99 3.18
CA ARG A 514 11.66 -18.71 3.88
C ARG A 514 11.65 -17.53 2.92
N THR A 515 12.59 -17.46 2.02
CA THR A 515 12.71 -16.40 1.00
C THR A 515 11.59 -16.50 -0.02
N TYR A 516 11.25 -17.71 -0.46
CA TYR A 516 10.11 -17.93 -1.34
C TYR A 516 8.81 -17.31 -0.77
N PHE A 517 8.46 -17.63 0.48
CA PHE A 517 7.25 -17.06 1.09
C PHE A 517 7.34 -15.55 1.31
N ARG A 518 8.53 -15.01 1.58
CA ARG A 518 8.74 -13.56 1.69
C ARG A 518 8.51 -12.84 0.36
N LEU A 519 9.04 -13.38 -0.73
CA LEU A 519 8.84 -12.83 -2.07
C LEU A 519 7.39 -12.95 -2.52
N LEU A 520 6.75 -14.10 -2.27
CA LEU A 520 5.34 -14.28 -2.56
C LEU A 520 4.46 -13.31 -1.76
N ALA A 521 4.72 -13.13 -0.46
CA ALA A 521 4.02 -12.14 0.36
C ALA A 521 4.18 -10.72 -0.19
N ARG A 522 5.36 -10.37 -0.70
CA ARG A 522 5.60 -9.08 -1.35
C ARG A 522 4.80 -8.91 -2.65
N LEU A 523 4.79 -9.91 -3.52
CA LEU A 523 4.02 -9.89 -4.77
C LEU A 523 2.51 -9.77 -4.51
N THR A 524 2.04 -10.41 -3.45
CA THR A 524 0.61 -10.48 -3.12
C THR A 524 0.12 -9.36 -2.19
N ALA A 525 1.03 -8.59 -1.57
CA ALA A 525 0.68 -7.49 -0.65
C ALA A 525 -0.23 -6.42 -1.29
N GLY A 526 -0.06 -6.17 -2.58
CA GLY A 526 -0.86 -5.21 -3.35
C GLY A 526 -2.04 -5.82 -4.10
N LEU A 527 -2.33 -7.11 -3.93
CA LEU A 527 -3.44 -7.74 -4.63
C LEU A 527 -4.78 -7.20 -4.15
N THR A 528 -5.52 -6.62 -5.09
CA THR A 528 -6.85 -6.08 -4.85
C THR A 528 -7.81 -6.51 -5.95
N VAL A 529 -9.08 -6.68 -5.63
CA VAL A 529 -10.15 -6.88 -6.61
C VAL A 529 -11.00 -5.61 -6.65
N SER A 530 -11.11 -5.00 -7.84
CA SER A 530 -11.87 -3.77 -8.01
C SER A 530 -13.36 -4.00 -7.76
N PHE A 531 -13.99 -3.07 -7.06
CA PHE A 531 -15.45 -3.05 -6.93
C PHE A 531 -16.08 -2.77 -8.29
N LYS A 532 -17.19 -3.44 -8.58
CA LYS A 532 -18.00 -3.15 -9.76
C LYS A 532 -18.86 -1.92 -9.46
N GLY A 533 -18.69 -0.84 -10.20
CA GLY A 533 -19.45 0.40 -10.03
C GLY A 533 -19.21 1.36 -11.19
N GLU A 534 -20.08 2.36 -11.31
CA GLU A 534 -19.90 3.44 -12.27
C GLU A 534 -18.98 4.52 -11.68
N PRO A 535 -17.81 4.76 -12.28
CA PRO A 535 -16.78 5.62 -11.70
C PRO A 535 -17.21 7.07 -11.43
N LEU A 536 -18.22 7.56 -12.16
CA LEU A 536 -18.64 8.96 -12.16
C LEU A 536 -20.05 9.17 -11.58
N ASN A 537 -20.47 8.30 -10.67
CA ASN A 537 -21.79 8.34 -10.08
C ASN A 537 -21.77 8.08 -8.57
N GLY A 538 -22.67 8.70 -7.82
CA GLY A 538 -22.85 8.48 -6.40
C GLY A 538 -21.75 9.03 -5.49
N LEU A 539 -21.76 8.59 -4.23
CA LEU A 539 -20.77 8.93 -3.20
C LEU A 539 -19.38 8.42 -3.59
N GLN A 540 -18.37 9.28 -3.49
CA GLN A 540 -17.00 8.93 -3.86
C GLN A 540 -16.20 8.51 -2.62
N ILE A 541 -15.62 7.30 -2.61
CA ILE A 541 -14.70 6.83 -1.58
C ILE A 541 -13.35 6.58 -2.25
N MET A 542 -12.33 7.34 -1.84
CA MET A 542 -11.05 7.40 -2.55
C MET A 542 -9.85 7.35 -1.61
N GLY A 543 -8.74 6.79 -2.07
CA GLY A 543 -7.43 6.98 -1.44
C GLY A 543 -6.89 8.40 -1.63
N SER A 544 -5.88 8.77 -0.83
CA SER A 544 -5.33 10.14 -0.85
C SER A 544 -4.75 10.55 -2.20
N LEU A 545 -4.14 9.61 -2.93
CA LEU A 545 -3.52 9.90 -4.23
C LEU A 545 -4.52 9.95 -5.39
N GLU A 546 -5.71 9.42 -5.21
CA GLU A 546 -6.74 9.32 -6.23
C GLU A 546 -7.58 10.59 -6.34
N THR A 547 -7.57 11.43 -5.29
CA THR A 547 -8.22 12.74 -5.27
C THR A 547 -7.49 13.82 -6.07
N ARG A 548 -6.36 13.49 -6.68
CA ARG A 548 -5.53 14.45 -7.46
C ARG A 548 -6.32 15.09 -8.58
N ALA A 549 -6.22 16.41 -8.67
CA ALA A 549 -6.87 17.26 -9.66
C ALA A 549 -8.42 17.19 -9.68
N ILE A 550 -9.07 16.54 -8.71
CA ILE A 550 -10.54 16.45 -8.59
C ILE A 550 -11.03 17.36 -7.46
N ASP A 551 -12.15 18.01 -7.67
CA ASP A 551 -12.75 18.94 -6.72
C ASP A 551 -14.08 18.40 -6.19
N PHE A 552 -14.33 18.65 -4.89
CA PHE A 552 -15.55 18.25 -4.20
C PHE A 552 -16.12 19.42 -3.39
N ASP A 553 -17.44 19.45 -3.22
CA ASP A 553 -18.09 20.39 -2.33
C ASP A 553 -17.91 19.99 -0.86
N ASN A 554 -17.99 18.67 -0.59
CA ASN A 554 -17.84 18.09 0.76
C ASN A 554 -16.70 17.07 0.76
N LEU A 555 -15.75 17.24 1.67
CA LEU A 555 -14.62 16.35 1.87
C LEU A 555 -14.57 15.85 3.31
N ILE A 556 -14.61 14.53 3.48
CA ILE A 556 -14.47 13.86 4.77
C ILE A 556 -13.16 13.08 4.74
N ILE A 557 -12.20 13.41 5.60
CA ILE A 557 -10.90 12.75 5.70
C ILE A 557 -10.89 11.90 6.97
N LEU A 558 -10.76 10.58 6.83
CA LEU A 558 -10.56 9.66 7.95
C LEU A 558 -9.08 9.50 8.25
N SER A 559 -8.76 9.01 9.45
CA SER A 559 -7.37 8.80 9.89
C SER A 559 -6.46 10.01 9.67
N ALA A 560 -7.00 11.21 9.97
CA ALA A 560 -6.23 12.47 9.93
C ALA A 560 -5.24 12.54 11.10
N ASN A 561 -4.43 11.48 11.25
CA ASN A 561 -3.42 11.31 12.30
C ASN A 561 -2.02 11.61 11.77
N GLU A 562 -1.16 12.13 12.63
CA GLU A 562 0.27 12.22 12.35
C GLU A 562 0.86 10.83 12.12
N GLY A 563 1.66 10.69 11.06
CA GLY A 563 2.22 9.40 10.64
C GLY A 563 1.35 8.57 9.69
N THR A 564 0.03 8.87 9.61
CA THR A 564 -0.88 8.29 8.61
C THR A 564 -1.17 9.30 7.50
N PHE A 565 -1.50 10.54 7.87
CA PHE A 565 -1.74 11.63 6.93
C PHE A 565 -1.22 12.95 7.51
N PRO A 566 -0.01 13.38 7.10
CA PRO A 566 0.90 12.75 6.14
C PRO A 566 1.50 11.44 6.64
N SER A 567 1.85 10.54 5.70
CA SER A 567 2.49 9.27 6.04
C SER A 567 3.95 9.49 6.44
N ALA A 568 4.37 8.89 7.55
CA ALA A 568 5.76 8.92 8.03
C ALA A 568 6.62 7.82 7.41
N LYS A 569 6.51 7.57 6.10
CA LYS A 569 7.39 6.58 5.46
C LYS A 569 8.82 7.10 5.46
N GLY A 570 9.70 6.47 6.22
CA GLY A 570 11.14 6.73 6.17
C GLY A 570 11.69 6.37 4.79
N ASP A 571 12.54 7.22 4.25
CA ASP A 571 13.30 6.91 3.04
C ASP A 571 14.45 5.97 3.40
N ASN A 572 14.21 4.67 3.21
CA ASN A 572 15.30 3.71 3.23
C ASN A 572 16.09 3.85 1.93
N SER A 573 17.33 4.31 2.02
CA SER A 573 18.26 4.51 0.90
C SER A 573 19.67 4.19 1.34
N LEU A 574 20.47 3.61 0.46
CA LEU A 574 21.93 3.46 0.65
C LEU A 574 22.67 4.76 0.35
N ILE A 575 22.04 5.67 -0.42
CA ILE A 575 22.61 6.96 -0.76
C ILE A 575 22.39 7.92 0.43
N PRO A 576 23.46 8.35 1.10
CA PRO A 576 23.35 9.25 2.25
C PRO A 576 22.67 10.59 1.91
N TYR A 577 22.01 11.17 2.90
CA TYR A 577 21.23 12.42 2.73
C TYR A 577 22.05 13.55 2.09
N ASN A 578 23.31 13.73 2.51
CA ASN A 578 24.16 14.79 1.97
C ASN A 578 24.43 14.60 0.47
N LEU A 579 24.65 13.35 0.03
CA LEU A 579 24.81 13.04 -1.38
C LEU A 579 23.50 13.23 -2.14
N ARG A 580 22.34 12.81 -1.58
CA ARG A 580 21.04 13.06 -2.20
C ARG A 580 20.80 14.55 -2.44
N VAL A 581 21.12 15.40 -1.47
CA VAL A 581 21.01 16.86 -1.62
C VAL A 581 21.99 17.40 -2.68
N GLY A 582 23.26 16.98 -2.64
CA GLY A 582 24.29 17.45 -3.58
C GLY A 582 24.03 17.08 -5.04
N PHE A 583 23.42 15.93 -5.27
CA PHE A 583 23.07 15.43 -6.60
C PHE A 583 21.60 15.69 -6.99
N ALA A 584 20.90 16.50 -6.24
CA ALA A 584 19.48 16.86 -6.46
C ALA A 584 18.53 15.62 -6.56
N LEU A 585 18.86 14.54 -5.85
CA LEU A 585 18.00 13.38 -5.69
C LEU A 585 16.84 13.71 -4.72
N PRO A 586 15.70 13.01 -4.81
CA PRO A 586 14.58 13.25 -3.92
C PRO A 586 14.96 13.00 -2.46
N THR A 587 14.50 13.87 -1.56
CA THR A 587 14.70 13.77 -0.12
C THR A 587 13.35 13.73 0.59
N TYR A 588 13.35 13.40 1.90
CA TYR A 588 12.12 13.42 2.71
C TYR A 588 11.40 14.79 2.65
N ARG A 589 12.13 15.90 2.48
CA ARG A 589 11.51 17.24 2.32
C ARG A 589 10.66 17.33 1.06
N LEU A 590 11.12 16.74 -0.05
CA LEU A 590 10.32 16.69 -1.27
C LEU A 590 9.03 15.88 -1.07
N HIS A 591 9.11 14.74 -0.38
CA HIS A 591 7.94 13.93 -0.08
C HIS A 591 6.95 14.64 0.85
N ASP A 592 7.45 15.35 1.86
CA ASP A 592 6.62 16.19 2.75
C ASP A 592 5.93 17.31 1.97
N SER A 593 6.66 18.00 1.09
CA SER A 593 6.09 19.07 0.25
C SER A 593 5.02 18.54 -0.72
N ILE A 594 5.24 17.37 -1.31
CA ILE A 594 4.25 16.71 -2.19
C ILE A 594 2.99 16.33 -1.38
N SER A 595 3.15 15.76 -0.20
CA SER A 595 2.03 15.39 0.68
C SER A 595 1.24 16.63 1.12
N SER A 596 1.96 17.70 1.46
CA SER A 596 1.37 18.99 1.82
C SER A 596 0.60 19.60 0.65
N TYR A 597 1.18 19.59 -0.56
CA TYR A 597 0.48 20.04 -1.77
C TYR A 597 -0.82 19.29 -1.99
N HIS A 598 -0.81 17.94 -1.86
CA HIS A 598 -2.02 17.14 -2.04
C HIS A 598 -3.10 17.51 -1.04
N PHE A 599 -2.74 17.73 0.23
CA PHE A 599 -3.68 18.15 1.24
C PHE A 599 -4.26 19.53 0.91
N TYR A 600 -3.43 20.56 0.78
CA TYR A 600 -3.91 21.92 0.56
C TYR A 600 -4.67 22.08 -0.76
N ARG A 601 -4.24 21.39 -1.80
CA ARG A 601 -4.96 21.34 -3.06
C ARG A 601 -6.33 20.69 -2.91
N SER A 602 -6.44 19.58 -2.18
CA SER A 602 -7.72 18.86 -1.99
C SER A 602 -8.77 19.69 -1.28
N ILE A 603 -8.36 20.65 -0.44
CA ILE A 603 -9.27 21.48 0.36
C ILE A 603 -9.55 22.85 -0.25
N CYS A 604 -8.79 23.31 -1.25
CA CYS A 604 -8.86 24.70 -1.73
C CYS A 604 -10.20 25.10 -2.38
N ARG A 605 -11.02 24.14 -2.83
CA ARG A 605 -12.35 24.38 -3.40
C ARG A 605 -13.48 23.70 -2.63
N VAL A 606 -13.17 23.15 -1.46
CA VAL A 606 -14.14 22.48 -0.61
C VAL A 606 -14.99 23.49 0.15
N LYS A 607 -16.30 23.28 0.19
CA LYS A 607 -17.22 24.08 1.02
C LYS A 607 -17.20 23.59 2.47
N ASN A 608 -17.31 22.27 2.68
CA ASN A 608 -17.37 21.66 3.99
C ASN A 608 -16.26 20.61 4.13
N LEU A 609 -15.32 20.87 5.04
CA LEU A 609 -14.21 19.97 5.36
C LEU A 609 -14.45 19.33 6.74
N TYR A 610 -14.41 18.00 6.76
CA TYR A 610 -14.51 17.20 7.98
C TYR A 610 -13.25 16.34 8.11
N MET A 611 -12.50 16.47 9.19
CA MET A 611 -11.33 15.66 9.48
C MET A 611 -11.55 14.85 10.74
N ILE A 612 -11.36 13.55 10.64
CA ILE A 612 -11.60 12.60 11.73
C ILE A 612 -10.29 11.89 12.04
N TYR A 613 -9.90 11.85 13.32
CA TYR A 613 -8.66 11.19 13.73
C TYR A 613 -8.87 10.28 14.94
N ASP A 614 -8.05 9.22 15.04
CA ASP A 614 -8.06 8.28 16.16
C ASP A 614 -7.21 8.80 17.31
N THR A 615 -7.77 8.87 18.50
CA THR A 615 -7.07 9.36 19.71
C THR A 615 -6.35 8.26 20.48
N ARG A 616 -6.50 7.00 20.09
CA ARG A 616 -5.86 5.89 20.79
C ARG A 616 -4.36 5.85 20.54
N LYS A 617 -3.63 5.53 21.60
CA LYS A 617 -2.22 5.17 21.49
C LYS A 617 -2.13 3.67 21.20
N ASN A 618 -1.58 3.30 20.07
CA ASN A 618 -1.45 1.91 19.65
C ASN A 618 -0.01 1.65 19.19
N GLY A 619 0.77 0.92 19.98
CA GLY A 619 2.18 0.70 19.69
C GLY A 619 2.96 2.01 19.55
N LEU A 620 3.55 2.25 18.37
CA LEU A 620 4.29 3.48 18.06
C LEU A 620 3.38 4.66 17.64
N ALA A 621 2.09 4.41 17.39
CA ALA A 621 1.14 5.46 17.04
C ALA A 621 0.76 6.27 18.30
N THR A 622 0.96 7.58 18.22
CA THR A 622 0.76 8.47 19.39
C THR A 622 -0.69 8.90 19.59
N GLY A 623 -1.58 8.62 18.63
CA GLY A 623 -2.95 9.14 18.63
C GLY A 623 -3.03 10.66 18.40
N GLU A 624 -1.96 11.27 17.87
CA GLU A 624 -1.92 12.71 17.61
C GLU A 624 -2.65 13.09 16.34
N VAL A 625 -3.29 14.26 16.38
CA VAL A 625 -3.88 14.86 15.20
C VAL A 625 -2.80 15.27 14.19
N SER A 626 -3.10 15.14 12.91
CA SER A 626 -2.24 15.54 11.80
C SER A 626 -1.68 16.95 11.95
N ARG A 627 -0.42 17.14 11.55
CA ARG A 627 0.22 18.46 11.47
C ARG A 627 -0.55 19.43 10.58
N PHE A 628 -1.27 18.97 9.60
CA PHE A 628 -2.08 19.81 8.73
C PHE A 628 -3.20 20.53 9.48
N VAL A 629 -3.84 19.89 10.45
CA VAL A 629 -4.84 20.51 11.32
C VAL A 629 -4.17 21.61 12.19
N LYS A 630 -2.99 21.31 12.73
CA LYS A 630 -2.20 22.26 13.51
C LYS A 630 -1.78 23.48 12.66
N GLN A 631 -1.35 23.26 11.42
CA GLN A 631 -0.99 24.32 10.48
C GLN A 631 -2.18 25.21 10.13
N LEU A 632 -3.33 24.64 9.77
CA LEU A 632 -4.54 25.40 9.51
C LEU A 632 -4.90 26.30 10.69
N LYS A 633 -4.83 25.77 11.92
CA LYS A 633 -5.21 26.48 13.14
C LYS A 633 -4.20 27.56 13.55
N TYR A 634 -2.90 27.24 13.58
CA TYR A 634 -1.88 28.07 14.19
C TYR A 634 -1.06 28.88 13.18
N GLN A 635 -0.78 28.34 12.00
CA GLN A 635 -0.03 29.05 10.95
C GLN A 635 -0.95 29.97 10.13
N PHE A 636 -2.11 29.41 9.70
CA PHE A 636 -3.07 30.17 8.89
C PHE A 636 -4.16 30.87 9.70
N ASN A 637 -4.17 30.69 11.02
CA ASN A 637 -5.13 31.30 11.96
C ASN A 637 -6.60 31.08 11.57
N ILE A 638 -6.92 29.86 11.12
CA ILE A 638 -8.28 29.47 10.71
C ILE A 638 -9.04 28.95 11.93
N ASP A 639 -10.26 29.43 12.12
CA ASP A 639 -11.14 28.91 13.18
C ASP A 639 -11.60 27.49 12.84
N ILE A 640 -11.27 26.55 13.72
CA ILE A 640 -11.56 25.12 13.55
C ILE A 640 -12.39 24.63 14.74
N LYS A 641 -13.61 24.19 14.45
CA LYS A 641 -14.46 23.53 15.45
C LYS A 641 -13.96 22.13 15.73
N THR A 642 -13.47 21.87 16.93
CA THR A 642 -13.05 20.53 17.37
C THR A 642 -14.10 19.92 18.27
N THR A 643 -14.53 18.68 17.97
CA THR A 643 -15.47 17.89 18.74
C THR A 643 -14.81 16.61 19.22
N VAL A 644 -14.80 16.40 20.52
CA VAL A 644 -14.36 15.14 21.11
C VAL A 644 -15.55 14.19 21.20
N VAL A 645 -15.42 13.03 20.57
CA VAL A 645 -16.44 11.99 20.59
C VAL A 645 -16.12 11.03 21.72
N SER A 646 -17.03 10.89 22.66
CA SER A 646 -16.98 9.83 23.67
C SER A 646 -18.08 8.83 23.40
N TYR A 647 -17.77 7.56 23.44
CA TYR A 647 -18.77 6.52 23.48
C TYR A 647 -19.13 6.31 24.95
N ALA A 648 -20.33 6.73 25.34
CA ALA A 648 -20.91 6.16 26.54
C ALA A 648 -21.17 4.69 26.20
N VAL A 649 -20.34 3.80 26.74
CA VAL A 649 -20.76 2.43 26.92
C VAL A 649 -21.89 2.54 27.96
N HIS A 650 -23.11 2.79 27.49
CA HIS A 650 -24.24 2.33 28.24
C HIS A 650 -24.13 0.81 28.16
N GLY A 651 -23.33 0.23 29.06
CA GLY A 651 -23.67 -1.08 29.52
C GLY A 651 -25.12 -0.93 29.96
N GLU A 652 -26.04 -1.60 29.32
CA GLU A 652 -27.21 -2.00 30.04
C GLU A 652 -26.69 -2.41 31.41
N GLU A 653 -27.00 -1.64 32.46
CA GLU A 653 -26.67 -2.00 33.84
C GLU A 653 -27.01 -3.45 33.90
N GLY A 654 -25.99 -4.29 34.01
CA GLY A 654 -26.03 -5.66 33.54
C GLY A 654 -27.31 -6.28 34.03
N LEU A 655 -28.22 -6.54 33.10
CA LEU A 655 -29.22 -7.57 33.32
C LEU A 655 -28.35 -8.74 33.78
N ALA A 656 -28.32 -8.92 35.11
CA ALA A 656 -27.59 -10.00 35.72
C ALA A 656 -28.03 -11.21 34.91
N LYS A 657 -27.06 -11.83 34.16
CA LYS A 657 -27.38 -12.96 33.29
C LYS A 657 -27.91 -14.04 34.23
N VAL A 658 -29.22 -14.07 34.38
CA VAL A 658 -29.91 -15.03 35.26
C VAL A 658 -30.07 -16.31 34.45
N VAL A 659 -29.49 -17.37 34.94
CA VAL A 659 -29.73 -18.72 34.41
C VAL A 659 -30.82 -19.36 35.24
N GLU A 660 -32.02 -19.59 34.66
CA GLU A 660 -33.09 -20.31 35.32
C GLU A 660 -32.68 -21.78 35.52
N LYS A 661 -32.84 -22.29 36.72
CA LYS A 661 -32.51 -23.68 37.07
C LYS A 661 -33.66 -24.59 36.64
N ASP A 662 -33.65 -25.00 35.39
CA ASP A 662 -34.62 -25.98 34.86
C ASP A 662 -34.36 -27.40 35.41
N ASP A 663 -35.25 -28.34 35.09
CA ASP A 663 -35.14 -29.72 35.55
C ASP A 663 -33.86 -30.42 35.08
N ALA A 664 -33.35 -30.06 33.91
CA ALA A 664 -32.12 -30.63 33.35
C ALA A 664 -30.87 -30.15 34.13
N ILE A 665 -30.82 -28.87 34.47
CA ILE A 665 -29.77 -28.27 35.29
C ILE A 665 -29.83 -28.85 36.70
N MET A 666 -31.01 -28.95 37.28
CA MET A 666 -31.22 -29.51 38.63
C MET A 666 -30.83 -30.98 38.69
N LYS A 667 -31.08 -31.77 37.63
CA LYS A 667 -30.63 -33.16 37.54
C LYS A 667 -29.11 -33.24 37.55
N LYS A 668 -28.43 -32.46 36.71
CA LYS A 668 -26.95 -32.41 36.66
C LYS A 668 -26.36 -32.00 38.00
N LEU A 669 -26.94 -31.01 38.69
CA LEU A 669 -26.51 -30.57 40.03
C LEU A 669 -26.62 -31.65 41.10
N ARG A 670 -27.68 -32.50 41.05
CA ARG A 670 -27.85 -33.60 42.00
C ARG A 670 -26.93 -34.80 41.74
N GLU A 671 -26.58 -35.04 40.50
CA GLU A 671 -25.73 -36.17 40.09
C GLU A 671 -24.24 -35.88 40.26
N LYS A 672 -23.84 -34.61 40.33
CA LYS A 672 -22.42 -34.21 40.36
C LYS A 672 -21.90 -34.06 41.78
N ARG A 673 -20.71 -34.64 42.05
CA ARG A 673 -19.93 -34.37 43.28
C ARG A 673 -19.12 -33.10 43.06
N PHE A 674 -19.14 -32.20 43.99
CA PHE A 674 -18.43 -30.91 43.90
C PHE A 674 -17.18 -30.95 44.76
N SER A 675 -16.08 -30.48 44.17
CA SER A 675 -14.82 -30.21 44.86
C SER A 675 -14.92 -28.89 45.65
N ALA A 676 -14.00 -28.69 46.59
CA ALA A 676 -13.94 -27.43 47.35
C ALA A 676 -13.71 -26.22 46.44
N SER A 677 -12.94 -26.39 45.33
CA SER A 677 -12.73 -25.38 44.31
C SER A 677 -14.03 -25.03 43.58
N ALA A 678 -14.83 -26.02 43.19
CA ALA A 678 -16.13 -25.80 42.53
C ALA A 678 -17.10 -24.98 43.41
N ILE A 679 -17.11 -25.29 44.72
CA ILE A 679 -17.96 -24.53 45.66
C ILE A 679 -17.42 -23.10 45.79
N ASN A 680 -16.13 -22.92 45.85
CA ASN A 680 -15.49 -21.60 45.90
C ASN A 680 -15.79 -20.76 44.68
N ASP A 681 -15.71 -21.36 43.49
CA ASP A 681 -16.03 -20.70 42.18
C ASP A 681 -17.52 -20.26 42.18
N TYR A 682 -18.42 -21.06 42.76
CA TYR A 682 -19.84 -20.65 42.89
C TYR A 682 -20.00 -19.40 43.75
N PHE A 683 -19.25 -19.27 44.86
CA PHE A 683 -19.29 -18.07 45.69
C PHE A 683 -18.66 -16.85 45.03
N ILE A 684 -17.63 -17.04 44.22
CA ILE A 684 -16.97 -15.96 43.49
C ILE A 684 -17.85 -15.49 42.32
N CYS A 685 -18.34 -16.43 41.48
CA CYS A 685 -19.15 -16.13 40.31
C CYS A 685 -20.07 -17.33 39.95
N PRO A 686 -21.38 -17.29 40.32
CA PRO A 686 -22.32 -18.35 39.97
C PRO A 686 -22.42 -18.65 38.48
N LEU A 687 -22.22 -17.65 37.60
CA LEU A 687 -22.23 -17.82 36.16
C LEU A 687 -20.99 -18.61 35.69
N LYS A 688 -19.82 -18.32 36.23
CA LYS A 688 -18.57 -19.10 35.94
C LYS A 688 -18.78 -20.56 36.36
N PHE A 689 -19.29 -20.80 37.57
CA PHE A 689 -19.62 -22.14 38.03
C PHE A 689 -20.56 -22.87 37.10
N TYR A 690 -21.59 -22.20 36.58
CA TYR A 690 -22.54 -22.79 35.64
C TYR A 690 -21.83 -23.20 34.33
N ILE A 691 -21.02 -22.32 33.78
CA ILE A 691 -20.29 -22.57 32.53
C ILE A 691 -19.31 -23.73 32.71
N ASP A 692 -18.46 -23.67 33.74
CA ASP A 692 -17.35 -24.62 33.90
C ASP A 692 -17.84 -25.99 34.39
N TYR A 693 -18.78 -26.02 35.34
CA TYR A 693 -19.14 -27.26 36.03
C TYR A 693 -20.49 -27.88 35.57
N ILE A 694 -21.42 -27.08 35.05
CA ILE A 694 -22.72 -27.59 34.60
C ILE A 694 -22.74 -27.77 33.08
N LEU A 695 -22.26 -26.78 32.31
CA LEU A 695 -22.13 -26.89 30.88
C LEU A 695 -20.86 -27.69 30.48
N GLY A 696 -19.84 -27.72 31.30
CA GLY A 696 -18.62 -28.47 31.07
C GLY A 696 -17.66 -27.76 30.09
N TYR A 697 -17.83 -26.46 29.88
CA TYR A 697 -16.86 -25.68 29.13
C TYR A 697 -15.61 -25.48 30.01
N LYS A 698 -14.50 -25.99 29.55
CA LYS A 698 -13.17 -25.71 30.14
C LYS A 698 -12.37 -24.88 29.17
N GLU A 699 -11.57 -23.96 29.68
CA GLU A 699 -10.48 -23.37 28.90
C GLU A 699 -9.56 -24.51 28.42
N GLU A 700 -9.21 -24.48 27.13
CA GLU A 700 -8.29 -25.47 26.58
C GLU A 700 -6.91 -25.20 27.20
N ASP A 701 -6.34 -26.20 27.86
CA ASP A 701 -4.99 -26.12 28.43
C ASP A 701 -3.98 -25.94 27.30
N ASP A 702 -3.14 -24.90 27.37
CA ASP A 702 -2.01 -24.74 26.47
C ASP A 702 -0.97 -25.83 26.76
N ILE A 703 -0.45 -26.48 25.71
CA ILE A 703 0.62 -27.46 25.87
C ILE A 703 1.90 -26.70 26.23
N SER A 704 2.37 -26.84 27.46
CA SER A 704 3.61 -26.22 27.94
C SER A 704 4.79 -27.18 27.78
N ALA A 705 5.95 -26.65 27.36
CA ALA A 705 7.20 -27.38 27.26
C ALA A 705 7.80 -27.64 28.64
N ASP A 706 7.47 -26.79 29.62
CA ASP A 706 7.95 -26.89 31.01
C ASP A 706 6.86 -27.45 31.93
N LEU A 707 7.26 -28.19 32.93
CA LEU A 707 6.36 -28.71 33.94
C LEU A 707 5.89 -27.56 34.83
N GLU A 708 4.66 -27.07 34.56
CA GLU A 708 4.05 -26.03 35.40
C GLU A 708 3.80 -26.53 36.83
N ALA A 709 3.85 -25.63 37.80
CA ALA A 709 3.77 -26.00 39.22
C ALA A 709 2.44 -26.69 39.58
N ASP A 710 1.36 -26.39 38.92
CA ASP A 710 0.05 -27.04 39.11
C ASP A 710 0.03 -28.47 38.52
N LYS A 711 0.62 -28.68 37.34
CA LYS A 711 0.78 -30.04 36.77
C LYS A 711 1.70 -30.91 37.63
N PHE A 712 2.80 -30.32 38.13
CA PHE A 712 3.65 -31.00 39.07
C PHE A 712 2.88 -31.38 40.36
N GLY A 713 2.06 -30.46 40.87
CA GLY A 713 1.21 -30.71 42.05
C GLY A 713 0.21 -31.85 41.81
N ASN A 714 -0.44 -31.88 40.65
CA ASN A 714 -1.40 -32.93 40.28
C ASN A 714 -0.70 -34.31 40.16
N ILE A 715 0.44 -34.39 39.48
CA ILE A 715 1.25 -35.61 39.38
C ILE A 715 1.68 -36.08 40.79
N TYR A 716 2.14 -35.15 41.64
CA TYR A 716 2.51 -35.48 43.01
C TYR A 716 1.32 -36.06 43.80
N HIS A 717 0.14 -35.46 43.68
CA HIS A 717 -1.09 -35.97 44.33
C HIS A 717 -1.49 -37.34 43.80
N GLU A 718 -1.48 -37.58 42.48
CA GLU A 718 -1.81 -38.87 41.87
C GLU A 718 -0.80 -39.98 42.31
N VAL A 719 0.50 -39.66 42.37
CA VAL A 719 1.51 -40.61 42.84
C VAL A 719 1.31 -40.91 44.31
N MET A 720 1.00 -39.91 45.15
CA MET A 720 0.75 -40.13 46.55
C MET A 720 -0.55 -40.92 46.79
N ASP A 721 -1.60 -40.67 46.03
CA ASP A 721 -2.85 -41.43 46.09
C ASP A 721 -2.61 -42.90 45.73
N ALA A 722 -1.84 -43.16 44.67
CA ALA A 722 -1.49 -44.52 44.25
C ALA A 722 -0.53 -45.28 45.24
N ILE A 723 0.17 -44.55 46.13
CA ILE A 723 1.03 -45.14 47.14
C ILE A 723 0.25 -45.45 48.43
N TYR A 724 -0.79 -44.67 48.74
CA TYR A 724 -1.53 -44.79 50.00
C TYR A 724 -2.88 -45.49 49.86
N ASP A 725 -3.41 -45.75 48.62
CA ASP A 725 -4.46 -46.68 48.34
C ASP A 725 -3.91 -48.14 48.18
#